data_bf2905663a7c8e3f366a1680c34d8408
#
_entry.id   bf2905663a7c8e3f366a1680c34d8408
#
_cell.length_a   1.000
_cell.length_b   1.000
_cell.length_c   1.000
_cell.angle_alpha   90.00
_cell.angle_beta   90.00
_cell.angle_gamma   90.00
#
_symmetry.space_group_name_H-M   'P 1'
#
loop_
_entity.id
_entity.type
_entity.pdbx_description
1 polymer ?
#
loop_
_entity_poly.entity_id
_entity_poly.type
_entity_poly.pdbx_seq_one_letter_code
_entity_poly.pdbx_strand_id
1 'polypeptide(L)'
;MKYAQASWLTTIQFVLSGTLAALVLLLGTQCHAQGVKAENPFAKAWSRDLSNYPGLPVELSVLVAKLQQNVQFPPPRHESHLLPLLPPTTFTYIAIPNCADAADQTLKTFHQELAESSLLRGWWEHGEVAKSGLIVEQSVDHYSQFNQFLGDEIVIAAEMKDDLPKFLAVSQVRKPGLKKYLEEMMRSWGTAKPRVLGPEDLAASSETGPKDQMVMLVRPDFFIAAADMATLRDFTARLDSSSREFGSTAFGQRVAQEYREGVTVLAAADLQRIVSRSSQTRAPSAAFRESGFADAQYLVWDHKTIDGKRLSQVEMNFTVPRHGAAAWLANSSPLGGLEFVSPKAALAATVNLSDPVQIYDDAKELAQLSGSQSFAAIPSLERALNLSVKNDLLSLLTGELTVELDPVDAPTLFQWKAMLQVKDATHLQHTLNLLTGPLSSGIEPVEDDGVTYYGFRVPTGKKPTEIDYAFAGRYLIMGSSKNSVAEAVNVHKSGGSLAQSKSFLGELPQSTLKASALVYQDPVAMAAMELGSTAPGLAGVLLRSNQHPETVVGVYGDNTAIREVSAIPASDISGALVVAAIAIPNLLRARIAANEASAAASVRTIVTAEITYAASYPKKGFASNLASLGMDPRGPGAVSSPEHAGFLSESLANQSCADKGWCTKDGYNFKVSGVCHGQTCKDFVAVSTPVSASTGTRSICATSDGVLHYKTEMQISSPPSVEECRLWPVLQ
;
A
#
# COMPACT_ATOMS: atom_id res chain seq x y z
N MET A 1 17.92 -12.55 -1.87
CA MET A 1 18.40 -11.16 -1.67
C MET A 1 17.65 -10.12 -2.50
N LYS A 2 17.23 -10.36 -3.75
CA LYS A 2 16.40 -9.41 -4.53
C LYS A 2 14.94 -9.26 -4.02
N TYR A 3 14.41 -10.19 -3.25
CA TYR A 3 13.04 -10.14 -2.73
C TYR A 3 12.81 -9.12 -1.60
N ALA A 4 13.83 -8.83 -0.79
CA ALA A 4 13.74 -7.79 0.22
C ALA A 4 13.73 -6.37 -0.40
N GLN A 5 14.42 -6.14 -1.51
CA GLN A 5 14.50 -4.80 -2.14
C GLN A 5 13.22 -4.42 -2.90
N ALA A 6 12.53 -5.37 -3.55
CA ALA A 6 11.27 -5.07 -4.26
C ALA A 6 10.10 -4.85 -3.28
N SER A 7 10.05 -5.61 -2.18
CA SER A 7 9.05 -5.44 -1.12
C SER A 7 9.25 -4.13 -0.34
N TRP A 8 10.49 -3.72 -0.11
CA TRP A 8 10.83 -2.49 0.64
C TRP A 8 10.59 -1.22 -0.17
N LEU A 9 10.94 -1.22 -1.46
CA LEU A 9 10.60 -0.12 -2.35
C LEU A 9 9.07 0.04 -2.48
N THR A 10 8.32 -1.06 -2.48
CA THR A 10 6.86 -1.01 -2.49
C THR A 10 6.29 -0.49 -1.17
N THR A 11 6.90 -0.80 -0.02
CA THR A 11 6.46 -0.31 1.30
C THR A 11 6.83 1.16 1.49
N ILE A 12 8.02 1.59 1.08
CA ILE A 12 8.42 3.01 1.06
C ILE A 12 7.61 3.79 0.01
N GLN A 13 7.33 3.20 -1.16
CA GLN A 13 6.38 3.77 -2.12
C GLN A 13 4.96 3.85 -1.54
N PHE A 14 4.51 2.92 -0.69
CA PHE A 14 3.19 2.99 -0.06
C PHE A 14 3.09 4.10 1.00
N VAL A 15 4.13 4.34 1.78
CA VAL A 15 4.15 5.41 2.80
C VAL A 15 4.35 6.79 2.15
N LEU A 16 5.20 6.90 1.11
CA LEU A 16 5.37 8.13 0.34
C LEU A 16 4.31 8.31 -0.75
N SER A 17 3.70 7.22 -1.24
CA SER A 17 2.68 7.28 -2.29
C SER A 17 1.28 7.58 -1.74
N GLY A 18 1.03 7.49 -0.43
CA GLY A 18 -0.25 7.97 0.14
C GLY A 18 -0.48 9.44 -0.15
N THR A 19 0.52 10.28 0.03
CA THR A 19 0.44 11.74 -0.23
C THR A 19 0.89 12.13 -1.64
N LEU A 20 1.95 11.53 -2.18
CA LEU A 20 2.42 11.81 -3.54
C LEU A 20 1.62 11.06 -4.61
N ALA A 21 1.10 9.85 -4.32
CA ALA A 21 0.24 9.11 -5.24
C ALA A 21 -1.17 9.69 -5.31
N ALA A 22 -1.69 10.34 -4.28
CA ALA A 22 -2.90 11.15 -4.42
C ALA A 22 -2.66 12.31 -5.42
N LEU A 23 -1.47 12.93 -5.38
CA LEU A 23 -1.10 13.99 -6.32
C LEU A 23 -0.81 13.42 -7.73
N VAL A 24 -0.13 12.29 -7.84
CA VAL A 24 0.21 11.63 -9.12
C VAL A 24 -1.00 10.88 -9.70
N LEU A 25 -1.89 10.32 -8.87
CA LEU A 25 -3.15 9.76 -9.32
C LEU A 25 -4.12 10.83 -9.80
N LEU A 26 -4.16 12.01 -9.19
CA LEU A 26 -4.95 13.14 -9.65
C LEU A 26 -4.44 13.71 -11.00
N LEU A 27 -3.13 13.64 -11.25
CA LEU A 27 -2.52 14.07 -12.52
C LEU A 27 -2.45 12.94 -13.56
N GLY A 28 -2.43 11.68 -13.13
CA GLY A 28 -2.23 10.49 -13.99
C GLY A 28 -3.51 9.82 -14.48
N THR A 29 -4.66 10.04 -13.84
CA THR A 29 -5.92 9.36 -14.20
C THR A 29 -6.55 9.84 -15.49
N GLN A 30 -6.08 10.93 -16.08
CA GLN A 30 -6.54 11.36 -17.41
C GLN A 30 -5.87 10.64 -18.59
N CYS A 31 -4.73 9.96 -18.40
CA CYS A 31 -4.03 9.28 -19.51
C CYS A 31 -4.42 7.81 -19.73
N HIS A 32 -5.25 7.18 -18.90
CA HIS A 32 -5.59 5.75 -19.03
C HIS A 32 -7.07 5.39 -18.94
N ALA A 33 -7.96 6.32 -19.24
CA ALA A 33 -9.40 6.04 -19.40
C ALA A 33 -9.74 5.52 -20.80
N GLN A 34 -8.99 4.57 -21.33
CA GLN A 34 -9.41 3.77 -22.47
C GLN A 34 -9.20 2.29 -22.16
N GLY A 35 -10.33 1.63 -21.89
CA GLY A 35 -10.46 0.20 -22.00
C GLY A 35 -10.42 -0.58 -20.68
N VAL A 36 -11.56 -1.16 -20.44
CA VAL A 36 -11.97 -2.19 -19.46
C VAL A 36 -12.68 -1.61 -18.24
N LYS A 37 -13.97 -1.49 -18.34
CA LYS A 37 -14.91 -1.60 -17.21
C LYS A 37 -14.80 -3.03 -16.65
N ALA A 38 -13.78 -3.32 -15.89
CA ALA A 38 -13.82 -4.45 -14.98
C ALA A 38 -14.75 -4.02 -13.85
N GLU A 39 -16.03 -4.41 -13.93
CA GLU A 39 -16.97 -4.26 -12.81
C GLU A 39 -16.30 -4.88 -11.58
N ASN A 40 -16.09 -4.08 -10.54
CA ASN A 40 -15.55 -4.56 -9.28
C ASN A 40 -16.51 -5.65 -8.76
N PRO A 41 -16.10 -6.93 -8.67
CA PRO A 41 -17.02 -8.02 -8.30
C PRO A 41 -17.66 -7.83 -6.92
N PHE A 42 -16.94 -7.13 -6.03
CA PHE A 42 -17.44 -6.79 -4.70
C PHE A 42 -18.52 -5.71 -4.75
N ALA A 43 -18.31 -4.64 -5.52
CA ALA A 43 -19.33 -3.59 -5.70
C ALA A 43 -20.60 -4.19 -6.30
N LYS A 44 -20.48 -5.15 -7.21
CA LYS A 44 -21.61 -5.86 -7.80
C LYS A 44 -22.33 -6.77 -6.80
N ALA A 45 -21.58 -7.52 -5.98
CA ALA A 45 -22.14 -8.35 -4.91
C ALA A 45 -22.86 -7.49 -3.87
N TRP A 46 -22.24 -6.38 -3.44
CA TRP A 46 -22.83 -5.43 -2.51
C TRP A 46 -24.08 -4.76 -3.04
N SER A 47 -24.08 -4.34 -4.32
CA SER A 47 -25.27 -3.78 -4.98
C SER A 47 -26.43 -4.76 -5.04
N ARG A 48 -26.16 -6.06 -5.26
CA ARG A 48 -27.20 -7.12 -5.20
C ARG A 48 -27.73 -7.31 -3.79
N ASP A 49 -26.85 -7.36 -2.80
CA ASP A 49 -27.24 -7.51 -1.40
C ASP A 49 -28.11 -6.34 -0.94
N LEU A 50 -27.73 -5.10 -1.28
CA LEU A 50 -28.55 -3.91 -1.00
C LEU A 50 -29.92 -3.94 -1.70
N SER A 51 -29.99 -4.48 -2.92
CA SER A 51 -31.25 -4.64 -3.65
C SER A 51 -32.13 -5.71 -3.03
N ASN A 52 -31.56 -6.82 -2.57
CA ASN A 52 -32.29 -7.92 -1.96
C ASN A 52 -32.68 -7.63 -0.50
N TYR A 53 -31.87 -6.79 0.19
CA TYR A 53 -32.04 -6.43 1.59
C TYR A 53 -32.01 -4.90 1.78
N PRO A 54 -33.05 -4.18 1.33
CA PRO A 54 -33.04 -2.70 1.29
C PRO A 54 -32.89 -2.04 2.67
N GLY A 55 -33.25 -2.73 3.77
CA GLY A 55 -33.04 -2.29 5.15
C GLY A 55 -31.62 -2.55 5.72
N LEU A 56 -30.76 -3.26 4.99
CA LEU A 56 -29.45 -3.68 5.47
C LEU A 56 -28.55 -2.54 5.96
N PRO A 57 -28.48 -1.36 5.30
CA PRO A 57 -27.66 -0.25 5.81
C PRO A 57 -28.09 0.23 7.21
N VAL A 58 -29.37 0.21 7.50
CA VAL A 58 -29.89 0.60 8.83
C VAL A 58 -29.49 -0.45 9.88
N GLU A 59 -29.70 -1.72 9.59
CA GLU A 59 -29.33 -2.82 10.49
C GLU A 59 -27.81 -2.85 10.76
N LEU A 60 -26.99 -2.62 9.73
CA LEU A 60 -25.54 -2.53 9.91
C LEU A 60 -25.14 -1.32 10.76
N SER A 61 -25.83 -0.19 10.63
CA SER A 61 -25.56 0.98 11.47
C SER A 61 -25.89 0.72 12.93
N VAL A 62 -26.98 -0.01 13.21
CA VAL A 62 -27.36 -0.47 14.56
C VAL A 62 -26.30 -1.43 15.10
N LEU A 63 -25.88 -2.41 14.33
CA LEU A 63 -24.82 -3.35 14.70
C LEU A 63 -23.53 -2.61 15.05
N VAL A 64 -23.09 -1.67 14.22
CA VAL A 64 -21.88 -0.86 14.48
C VAL A 64 -22.02 -0.08 15.79
N ALA A 65 -23.16 0.57 16.03
CA ALA A 65 -23.39 1.30 17.27
C ALA A 65 -23.34 0.40 18.50
N LYS A 66 -23.93 -0.81 18.43
CA LYS A 66 -23.87 -1.78 19.54
C LYS A 66 -22.46 -2.34 19.75
N LEU A 67 -21.70 -2.60 18.68
CA LEU A 67 -20.30 -3.00 18.79
C LEU A 67 -19.46 -1.90 19.47
N GLN A 68 -19.66 -0.65 19.13
CA GLN A 68 -18.98 0.49 19.79
C GLN A 68 -19.28 0.59 21.28
N GLN A 69 -20.50 0.22 21.70
CA GLN A 69 -20.92 0.26 23.10
C GLN A 69 -20.42 -0.95 23.89
N ASN A 70 -20.43 -2.13 23.29
CA ASN A 70 -20.24 -3.40 23.99
C ASN A 70 -18.80 -3.93 23.92
N VAL A 71 -18.00 -3.52 22.93
CA VAL A 71 -16.64 -4.03 22.75
C VAL A 71 -15.63 -3.11 23.43
N GLN A 72 -14.89 -3.67 24.38
CA GLN A 72 -13.85 -2.97 25.09
C GLN A 72 -12.47 -3.42 24.62
N PHE A 73 -11.73 -2.50 24.04
CA PHE A 73 -10.34 -2.74 23.62
C PHE A 73 -9.38 -2.57 24.79
N PRO A 74 -8.22 -3.27 24.76
CA PRO A 74 -7.19 -3.10 25.77
C PRO A 74 -6.75 -1.63 25.90
N PRO A 75 -6.46 -1.15 27.13
CA PRO A 75 -5.96 0.20 27.34
C PRO A 75 -4.55 0.38 26.71
N PRO A 76 -4.13 1.62 26.46
CA PRO A 76 -2.76 1.90 26.04
C PRO A 76 -1.75 1.34 27.04
N ARG A 77 -0.66 0.76 26.54
CA ARG A 77 0.45 0.23 27.36
C ARG A 77 1.54 1.30 27.49
N HIS A 78 2.04 1.49 28.69
CA HIS A 78 3.11 2.45 29.01
C HIS A 78 4.48 1.80 29.17
N GLU A 79 4.54 0.48 29.15
CA GLU A 79 5.78 -0.30 29.19
C GLU A 79 5.57 -1.65 28.48
N SER A 80 6.65 -2.31 28.10
CA SER A 80 6.67 -3.68 27.61
C SER A 80 7.64 -4.53 28.43
N HIS A 81 7.13 -5.58 29.01
CA HIS A 81 7.96 -6.58 29.72
C HIS A 81 8.75 -7.46 28.75
N LEU A 82 8.38 -7.52 27.47
CA LEU A 82 8.99 -8.33 26.43
C LEU A 82 10.13 -7.59 25.71
N LEU A 83 10.04 -6.26 25.62
CA LEU A 83 11.03 -5.44 24.92
C LEU A 83 12.47 -5.71 25.38
N PRO A 84 12.80 -5.71 26.69
CA PRO A 84 14.18 -5.89 27.15
C PRO A 84 14.76 -7.28 26.84
N LEU A 85 13.88 -8.29 26.61
CA LEU A 85 14.28 -9.69 26.39
C LEU A 85 14.76 -9.96 24.97
N LEU A 86 14.50 -9.05 24.03
CA LEU A 86 14.84 -9.24 22.63
C LEU A 86 16.37 -9.23 22.39
N PRO A 87 16.83 -9.85 21.30
CA PRO A 87 18.25 -9.77 20.90
C PRO A 87 18.69 -8.32 20.62
N PRO A 88 19.92 -7.92 21.01
CA PRO A 88 20.44 -6.57 20.72
C PRO A 88 20.63 -6.31 19.22
N THR A 89 20.61 -7.36 18.41
CA THR A 89 20.66 -7.33 16.96
C THR A 89 19.29 -7.10 16.29
N THR A 90 18.23 -6.97 17.08
CA THR A 90 16.87 -6.68 16.59
C THR A 90 16.87 -5.36 15.79
N PHE A 91 16.27 -5.40 14.60
CA PHE A 91 16.13 -4.24 13.71
C PHE A 91 14.67 -3.95 13.34
N THR A 92 13.74 -4.86 13.65
CA THR A 92 12.29 -4.65 13.49
C THR A 92 11.59 -5.08 14.76
N TYR A 93 10.66 -4.28 15.22
CA TYR A 93 9.85 -4.49 16.42
C TYR A 93 8.40 -4.21 16.10
N ILE A 94 7.50 -5.15 16.43
CA ILE A 94 6.06 -4.98 16.31
C ILE A 94 5.43 -5.49 17.60
N ALA A 95 4.61 -4.66 18.24
CA ALA A 95 3.87 -5.03 19.45
C ALA A 95 2.38 -4.80 19.25
N ILE A 96 1.62 -5.87 19.40
CA ILE A 96 0.16 -5.90 19.23
C ILE A 96 -0.46 -6.19 20.59
N PRO A 97 -1.52 -5.46 21.02
CA PRO A 97 -2.24 -5.78 22.22
C PRO A 97 -2.97 -7.12 22.07
N ASN A 98 -3.13 -7.83 23.17
CA ASN A 98 -3.99 -9.00 23.19
C ASN A 98 -5.47 -8.56 23.19
N CYS A 99 -6.13 -8.72 22.05
CA CYS A 99 -7.54 -8.35 21.86
C CYS A 99 -8.50 -9.55 22.00
N ALA A 100 -8.14 -10.63 22.73
CA ALA A 100 -8.99 -11.81 22.87
C ALA A 100 -10.39 -11.49 23.40
N ASP A 101 -10.45 -10.67 24.45
CA ASP A 101 -11.74 -10.30 25.08
C ASP A 101 -12.57 -9.41 24.16
N ALA A 102 -11.93 -8.49 23.42
CA ALA A 102 -12.62 -7.66 22.44
C ALA A 102 -13.17 -8.49 21.27
N ALA A 103 -12.41 -9.49 20.80
CA ALA A 103 -12.86 -10.42 19.77
C ALA A 103 -14.06 -11.25 20.23
N ASP A 104 -14.02 -11.79 21.45
CA ASP A 104 -15.13 -12.53 22.06
C ASP A 104 -16.39 -11.66 22.21
N GLN A 105 -16.24 -10.42 22.72
CA GLN A 105 -17.34 -9.46 22.84
C GLN A 105 -17.92 -9.09 21.47
N THR A 106 -17.07 -8.97 20.46
CA THR A 106 -17.50 -8.70 19.07
C THR A 106 -18.38 -9.83 18.55
N LEU A 107 -17.92 -11.09 18.68
CA LEU A 107 -18.71 -12.26 18.24
C LEU A 107 -20.03 -12.38 19.01
N LYS A 108 -20.01 -12.18 20.31
CA LYS A 108 -21.22 -12.20 21.14
C LYS A 108 -22.24 -11.15 20.71
N THR A 109 -21.80 -9.91 20.55
CA THR A 109 -22.66 -8.80 20.10
C THR A 109 -23.20 -9.07 18.69
N PHE A 110 -22.36 -9.56 17.78
CA PHE A 110 -22.77 -9.91 16.43
C PHE A 110 -23.84 -11.03 16.43
N HIS A 111 -23.63 -12.11 17.17
CA HIS A 111 -24.62 -13.21 17.28
C HIS A 111 -25.92 -12.77 17.93
N GLN A 112 -25.89 -11.85 18.90
CA GLN A 112 -27.08 -11.25 19.47
C GLN A 112 -27.88 -10.49 18.43
N GLU A 113 -27.22 -9.65 17.61
CA GLU A 113 -27.88 -8.91 16.53
C GLU A 113 -28.46 -9.84 15.45
N LEU A 114 -27.75 -10.90 15.08
CA LEU A 114 -28.29 -11.92 14.19
C LEU A 114 -29.54 -12.62 14.77
N ALA A 115 -29.60 -12.78 16.10
CA ALA A 115 -30.77 -13.36 16.76
C ALA A 115 -31.96 -12.39 16.80
N GLU A 116 -31.70 -11.07 16.97
CA GLU A 116 -32.72 -10.02 17.07
C GLU A 116 -33.25 -9.56 15.72
N SER A 117 -32.38 -9.42 14.68
CA SER A 117 -32.75 -8.95 13.35
C SER A 117 -32.90 -10.11 12.35
N SER A 118 -34.13 -10.36 11.90
CA SER A 118 -34.40 -11.36 10.86
C SER A 118 -33.81 -10.95 9.50
N LEU A 119 -33.70 -9.64 9.23
CA LEU A 119 -33.12 -9.11 8.00
C LEU A 119 -31.62 -9.33 7.98
N LEU A 120 -30.92 -8.97 9.08
CA LEU A 120 -29.48 -9.15 9.20
C LEU A 120 -29.10 -10.65 9.14
N ARG A 121 -29.88 -11.51 9.78
CA ARG A 121 -29.73 -12.97 9.73
C ARG A 121 -29.91 -13.50 8.31
N GLY A 122 -31.00 -13.11 7.63
CA GLY A 122 -31.27 -13.54 6.25
C GLY A 122 -30.15 -13.11 5.28
N TRP A 123 -29.64 -11.91 5.46
CA TRP A 123 -28.46 -11.45 4.70
C TRP A 123 -27.21 -12.25 5.04
N TRP A 124 -26.91 -12.49 6.32
CA TRP A 124 -25.74 -13.25 6.74
C TRP A 124 -25.73 -14.69 6.21
N GLU A 125 -26.88 -15.33 6.17
CA GLU A 125 -27.01 -16.72 5.70
C GLU A 125 -27.01 -16.82 4.16
N HIS A 126 -27.52 -15.81 3.41
CA HIS A 126 -27.82 -15.95 1.98
C HIS A 126 -27.21 -14.82 1.12
N GLY A 127 -26.68 -13.76 1.68
CA GLY A 127 -26.10 -12.63 0.95
C GLY A 127 -24.85 -13.00 0.17
N GLU A 128 -24.60 -12.29 -0.91
CA GLU A 128 -23.43 -12.51 -1.77
C GLU A 128 -22.11 -12.14 -1.06
N VAL A 129 -22.12 -11.03 -0.31
CA VAL A 129 -20.98 -10.57 0.48
C VAL A 129 -20.76 -11.46 1.70
N ALA A 130 -21.84 -11.89 2.35
CA ALA A 130 -21.82 -12.70 3.56
C ALA A 130 -21.25 -14.11 3.36
N LYS A 131 -21.21 -14.63 2.13
CA LYS A 131 -20.56 -15.93 1.82
C LYS A 131 -19.10 -16.03 2.29
N SER A 132 -18.42 -14.89 2.41
CA SER A 132 -17.07 -14.82 2.98
C SER A 132 -17.05 -14.62 4.49
N GLY A 133 -18.19 -14.31 5.10
CA GLY A 133 -18.32 -13.94 6.50
C GLY A 133 -18.04 -15.10 7.46
N LEU A 134 -18.44 -16.32 7.10
CA LEU A 134 -18.17 -17.51 7.90
C LEU A 134 -16.67 -17.74 8.14
N ILE A 135 -15.83 -17.50 7.12
CA ILE A 135 -14.37 -17.63 7.24
C ILE A 135 -13.82 -16.58 8.22
N VAL A 136 -14.35 -15.36 8.17
CA VAL A 136 -13.96 -14.28 9.08
C VAL A 136 -14.38 -14.58 10.50
N GLU A 137 -15.63 -15.02 10.71
CA GLU A 137 -16.16 -15.40 12.01
C GLU A 137 -15.30 -16.51 12.64
N GLN A 138 -15.01 -17.59 11.91
CA GLN A 138 -14.12 -18.65 12.35
C GLN A 138 -12.71 -18.16 12.65
N SER A 139 -12.18 -17.23 11.87
CA SER A 139 -10.86 -16.64 12.09
C SER A 139 -10.81 -15.82 13.37
N VAL A 140 -11.86 -15.02 13.62
CA VAL A 140 -11.98 -14.22 14.85
C VAL A 140 -12.16 -15.13 16.09
N ASP A 141 -12.93 -16.19 15.96
CA ASP A 141 -13.10 -17.18 17.03
C ASP A 141 -11.78 -17.91 17.37
N HIS A 142 -11.08 -18.42 16.37
CA HIS A 142 -9.74 -19.03 16.54
C HIS A 142 -8.74 -18.03 17.15
N TYR A 143 -8.76 -16.77 16.70
CA TYR A 143 -7.93 -15.72 17.27
C TYR A 143 -8.26 -15.50 18.75
N SER A 144 -9.53 -15.38 19.11
CA SER A 144 -9.96 -15.21 20.48
C SER A 144 -9.52 -16.39 21.34
N GLN A 145 -9.82 -17.63 20.93
CA GLN A 145 -9.46 -18.84 21.64
C GLN A 145 -7.96 -19.00 21.88
N PHE A 146 -7.13 -18.72 20.85
CA PHE A 146 -5.67 -18.78 20.96
C PHE A 146 -5.15 -17.71 21.93
N ASN A 147 -5.57 -16.46 21.73
CA ASN A 147 -5.04 -15.35 22.50
C ASN A 147 -5.50 -15.34 23.97
N GLN A 148 -6.56 -16.08 24.32
CA GLN A 148 -6.92 -16.29 25.74
C GLN A 148 -5.82 -16.99 26.58
N PHE A 149 -4.91 -17.72 25.94
CA PHE A 149 -3.75 -18.32 26.63
C PHE A 149 -2.61 -17.34 26.85
N LEU A 150 -2.59 -16.22 26.09
CA LEU A 150 -1.46 -15.28 26.04
C LEU A 150 -1.64 -14.10 27.01
N GLY A 151 -0.54 -13.45 27.33
CA GLY A 151 -0.49 -12.23 28.13
C GLY A 151 -1.03 -11.00 27.38
N ASP A 152 -0.72 -9.80 27.90
CA ASP A 152 -1.32 -8.55 27.45
C ASP A 152 -0.81 -8.07 26.08
N GLU A 153 0.35 -8.59 25.65
CA GLU A 153 0.93 -8.25 24.36
C GLU A 153 1.59 -9.42 23.64
N ILE A 154 1.63 -9.33 22.33
CA ILE A 154 2.40 -10.20 21.46
C ILE A 154 3.43 -9.32 20.77
N VAL A 155 4.71 -9.65 20.92
CA VAL A 155 5.82 -8.96 20.27
C VAL A 155 6.36 -9.82 19.15
N ILE A 156 6.47 -9.24 17.95
CA ILE A 156 7.12 -9.83 16.79
C ILE A 156 8.38 -9.02 16.52
N ALA A 157 9.51 -9.68 16.46
CA ALA A 157 10.81 -9.04 16.20
C ALA A 157 11.52 -9.74 15.04
N ALA A 158 12.37 -9.00 14.36
CA ALA A 158 13.32 -9.57 13.42
C ALA A 158 14.75 -9.17 13.83
N GLU A 159 15.64 -10.14 13.86
CA GLU A 159 17.08 -9.93 14.03
C GLU A 159 17.83 -10.32 12.76
N MET A 160 19.00 -9.71 12.55
CA MET A 160 19.88 -10.10 11.46
C MET A 160 20.92 -11.08 11.98
N LYS A 161 20.89 -12.31 11.46
CA LYS A 161 21.84 -13.37 11.79
C LYS A 161 22.33 -14.02 10.50
N ASP A 162 23.66 -14.14 10.35
CA ASP A 162 24.29 -14.72 9.14
C ASP A 162 23.76 -14.09 7.83
N ASP A 163 23.60 -12.77 7.81
CA ASP A 163 23.05 -11.96 6.71
C ASP A 163 21.61 -12.31 6.29
N LEU A 164 20.90 -13.09 7.10
CA LEU A 164 19.50 -13.44 6.89
C LEU A 164 18.64 -12.88 8.02
N PRO A 165 17.47 -12.29 7.68
CA PRO A 165 16.49 -11.90 8.69
C PRO A 165 15.90 -13.15 9.37
N LYS A 166 15.94 -13.21 10.68
CA LYS A 166 15.34 -14.25 11.51
C LYS A 166 14.20 -13.65 12.32
N PHE A 167 13.02 -14.22 12.17
CA PHE A 167 11.81 -13.74 12.84
C PHE A 167 11.59 -14.51 14.14
N LEU A 168 11.11 -13.77 15.14
CA LEU A 168 10.78 -14.23 16.47
C LEU A 168 9.46 -13.60 16.89
N ALA A 169 8.52 -14.39 17.38
CA ALA A 169 7.33 -13.89 18.07
C ALA A 169 7.33 -14.40 19.52
N VAL A 170 7.03 -13.53 20.46
CA VAL A 170 7.00 -13.86 21.89
C VAL A 170 5.81 -13.23 22.58
N SER A 171 5.21 -13.97 23.52
CA SER A 171 4.17 -13.49 24.43
C SER A 171 4.31 -14.22 25.77
N GLN A 172 3.85 -13.60 26.86
CA GLN A 172 3.69 -14.29 28.12
C GLN A 172 2.57 -15.34 28.01
N VAL A 173 2.67 -16.44 28.77
CA VAL A 173 1.59 -17.43 28.91
C VAL A 173 0.79 -17.13 30.17
N ARG A 174 -0.51 -16.95 30.02
CA ARG A 174 -1.43 -16.57 31.10
C ARG A 174 -2.08 -17.79 31.75
N LYS A 175 -2.34 -18.86 31.00
CA LYS A 175 -2.99 -20.08 31.49
C LYS A 175 -2.43 -21.36 30.85
N PRO A 176 -2.48 -22.49 31.54
CA PRO A 176 -2.00 -23.77 31.02
C PRO A 176 -2.87 -24.30 29.88
N GLY A 177 -2.34 -25.25 29.11
CA GLY A 177 -3.08 -25.95 28.04
C GLY A 177 -2.76 -25.47 26.61
N LEU A 178 -1.98 -24.40 26.44
CA LEU A 178 -1.65 -23.83 25.12
C LEU A 178 -1.00 -24.86 24.18
N LYS A 179 -0.05 -25.69 24.67
CA LYS A 179 0.60 -26.72 23.81
C LYS A 179 -0.43 -27.67 23.22
N LYS A 180 -1.32 -28.20 24.06
CA LYS A 180 -2.39 -29.14 23.65
C LYS A 180 -3.32 -28.47 22.63
N TYR A 181 -3.72 -27.21 22.88
CA TYR A 181 -4.57 -26.45 21.98
C TYR A 181 -3.92 -26.27 20.59
N LEU A 182 -2.64 -25.89 20.54
CA LEU A 182 -1.90 -25.74 19.30
C LEU A 182 -1.76 -27.06 18.53
N GLU A 183 -1.45 -28.16 19.22
CA GLU A 183 -1.36 -29.49 18.62
C GLU A 183 -2.70 -29.95 18.03
N GLU A 184 -3.80 -29.64 18.69
CA GLU A 184 -5.16 -29.96 18.22
C GLU A 184 -5.55 -29.10 17.02
N MET A 185 -5.33 -27.80 17.09
CA MET A 185 -5.61 -26.86 16.01
C MET A 185 -4.85 -27.21 14.72
N MET A 186 -3.60 -27.65 14.87
CA MET A 186 -2.74 -27.97 13.72
C MET A 186 -2.90 -29.41 13.19
N ARG A 187 -3.78 -30.23 13.74
CA ARG A 187 -4.01 -31.59 13.24
C ARG A 187 -4.49 -31.63 11.81
N SER A 188 -5.28 -30.63 11.41
CA SER A 188 -5.79 -30.48 10.03
C SER A 188 -4.79 -29.89 9.07
N TRP A 189 -3.65 -29.35 9.55
CA TRP A 189 -2.62 -28.78 8.71
C TRP A 189 -1.75 -29.89 8.12
N GLY A 190 -1.40 -29.78 6.83
CA GLY A 190 -0.60 -30.76 6.14
C GLY A 190 0.85 -30.88 6.64
N THR A 191 1.74 -31.44 5.85
CA THR A 191 3.16 -31.71 6.22
C THR A 191 4.00 -30.46 6.52
N ALA A 192 3.58 -29.29 6.05
CA ALA A 192 4.26 -28.00 6.30
C ALA A 192 3.89 -27.31 7.62
N LYS A 193 3.26 -28.04 8.55
CA LYS A 193 2.87 -27.50 9.85
C LYS A 193 4.08 -27.12 10.72
N PRO A 194 3.98 -26.05 11.54
CA PRO A 194 4.97 -25.73 12.56
C PRO A 194 5.17 -26.87 13.54
N ARG A 195 6.37 -26.96 14.10
CA ARG A 195 6.66 -27.94 15.15
C ARG A 195 6.39 -27.31 16.51
N VAL A 196 5.52 -27.90 17.31
CA VAL A 196 5.19 -27.44 18.68
C VAL A 196 5.98 -28.25 19.69
N LEU A 197 6.71 -27.55 20.55
CA LEU A 197 7.63 -28.13 21.56
C LEU A 197 7.23 -27.69 22.97
N GLY A 198 7.45 -28.55 23.95
CA GLY A 198 7.61 -28.18 25.35
C GLY A 198 9.09 -28.03 25.73
N PRO A 199 9.42 -27.63 26.97
CA PRO A 199 10.80 -27.49 27.43
C PRO A 199 11.60 -28.82 27.34
N GLU A 200 10.96 -29.94 27.62
CA GLU A 200 11.57 -31.29 27.57
C GLU A 200 11.88 -31.67 26.11
N ASP A 201 10.95 -31.34 25.18
CA ASP A 201 11.14 -31.62 23.76
C ASP A 201 12.30 -30.82 23.16
N LEU A 202 12.50 -29.55 23.64
CA LEU A 202 13.61 -28.70 23.21
C LEU A 202 14.95 -29.30 23.66
N ALA A 203 15.05 -29.78 24.89
CA ALA A 203 16.25 -30.41 25.44
C ALA A 203 16.61 -31.72 24.71
N ALA A 204 15.62 -32.52 24.31
CA ALA A 204 15.80 -33.79 23.63
C ALA A 204 16.04 -33.64 22.10
N SER A 205 15.78 -32.46 21.51
CA SER A 205 15.90 -32.25 20.07
C SER A 205 17.34 -32.13 19.63
N SER A 206 17.74 -32.90 18.57
CA SER A 206 19.01 -32.72 17.88
C SER A 206 19.04 -31.41 17.05
N GLU A 207 20.21 -30.85 16.77
CA GLU A 207 20.40 -29.63 15.97
C GLU A 207 19.94 -29.74 14.49
N THR A 208 19.68 -30.93 14.02
CA THR A 208 19.40 -31.27 12.62
C THR A 208 17.89 -31.34 12.32
N GLY A 209 17.20 -30.21 12.44
CA GLY A 209 15.85 -30.06 11.84
C GLY A 209 15.93 -29.42 10.43
N PRO A 210 14.84 -29.48 9.63
CA PRO A 210 14.78 -28.72 8.39
C PRO A 210 15.05 -27.25 8.64
N LYS A 211 15.97 -26.64 7.87
CA LYS A 211 16.45 -25.25 8.10
C LYS A 211 15.36 -24.17 7.97
N ASP A 212 14.22 -24.49 7.40
CA ASP A 212 13.15 -23.54 7.04
C ASP A 212 11.79 -23.89 7.69
N GLN A 213 11.78 -24.69 8.77
CA GLN A 213 10.55 -25.03 9.46
C GLN A 213 10.36 -24.15 10.70
N MET A 214 9.26 -23.38 10.74
CA MET A 214 8.85 -22.63 11.92
C MET A 214 8.69 -23.57 13.13
N VAL A 215 9.23 -23.15 14.28
CA VAL A 215 9.17 -23.88 15.53
C VAL A 215 8.50 -23.03 16.59
N MET A 216 7.60 -23.63 17.36
CA MET A 216 6.90 -23.02 18.48
C MET A 216 7.32 -23.71 19.77
N LEU A 217 7.68 -22.94 20.78
CA LEU A 217 7.96 -23.44 22.14
C LEU A 217 6.89 -22.88 23.09
N VAL A 218 6.27 -23.77 23.84
CA VAL A 218 5.34 -23.41 24.92
C VAL A 218 6.01 -23.73 26.26
N ARG A 219 6.39 -22.69 26.99
CA ARG A 219 6.88 -22.75 28.39
C ARG A 219 5.73 -22.37 29.33
N PRO A 220 5.85 -22.60 30.65
CA PRO A 220 4.86 -22.12 31.62
C PRO A 220 4.71 -20.59 31.65
N ASP A 221 5.80 -19.85 31.34
CA ASP A 221 5.91 -18.40 31.41
C ASP A 221 5.84 -17.71 30.04
N PHE A 222 6.33 -18.36 28.95
CA PHE A 222 6.39 -17.77 27.61
C PHE A 222 5.94 -18.72 26.51
N PHE A 223 5.25 -18.12 25.52
CA PHE A 223 5.06 -18.67 24.19
C PHE A 223 6.08 -18.01 23.24
N ILE A 224 6.81 -18.79 22.47
CA ILE A 224 7.85 -18.34 21.55
C ILE A 224 7.63 -19.04 20.22
N ALA A 225 7.53 -18.31 19.13
CA ALA A 225 7.56 -18.84 17.76
C ALA A 225 8.79 -18.28 17.05
N ALA A 226 9.60 -19.12 16.44
CA ALA A 226 10.83 -18.75 15.75
C ALA A 226 10.89 -19.32 14.34
N ALA A 227 11.63 -18.63 13.46
CA ALA A 227 11.81 -19.05 12.07
C ALA A 227 12.47 -20.43 11.94
N ASP A 228 13.33 -20.78 12.89
CA ASP A 228 14.05 -22.06 12.94
C ASP A 228 14.49 -22.41 14.36
N MET A 229 14.98 -23.65 14.53
CA MET A 229 15.44 -24.20 15.81
C MET A 229 16.64 -23.43 16.40
N ALA A 230 17.54 -22.93 15.56
CA ALA A 230 18.72 -22.20 16.04
C ALA A 230 18.31 -20.85 16.63
N THR A 231 17.41 -20.12 15.98
CA THR A 231 16.85 -18.87 16.50
C THR A 231 16.10 -19.09 17.81
N LEU A 232 15.30 -20.19 17.90
CA LEU A 232 14.59 -20.54 19.11
C LEU A 232 15.53 -20.80 20.29
N ARG A 233 16.59 -21.57 20.08
CA ARG A 233 17.58 -21.91 21.14
C ARG A 233 18.34 -20.69 21.62
N ASP A 234 18.81 -19.86 20.69
CA ASP A 234 19.51 -18.64 21.04
C ASP A 234 18.64 -17.70 21.88
N PHE A 235 17.39 -17.55 21.50
CA PHE A 235 16.46 -16.74 22.29
C PHE A 235 16.15 -17.36 23.65
N THR A 236 15.93 -18.67 23.74
CA THR A 236 15.69 -19.38 24.99
C THR A 236 16.88 -19.26 25.94
N ALA A 237 18.12 -19.41 25.45
CA ALA A 237 19.33 -19.23 26.24
C ALA A 237 19.46 -17.79 26.80
N ARG A 238 19.02 -16.78 26.05
CA ARG A 238 18.96 -15.38 26.52
C ARG A 238 17.92 -15.22 27.64
N LEU A 239 16.74 -15.81 27.50
CA LEU A 239 15.72 -15.78 28.54
C LEU A 239 16.26 -16.41 29.82
N ASP A 240 16.91 -17.56 29.75
CA ASP A 240 17.44 -18.29 30.89
C ASP A 240 18.64 -17.55 31.55
N SER A 241 19.41 -16.81 30.79
CA SER A 241 20.50 -15.95 31.30
C SER A 241 20.02 -14.61 31.85
N SER A 242 18.72 -14.29 31.74
CA SER A 242 18.14 -12.99 32.10
C SER A 242 18.79 -11.80 31.40
N SER A 243 19.32 -12.00 30.17
CA SER A 243 19.90 -10.92 29.36
C SER A 243 18.83 -9.89 28.97
N ARG A 244 19.13 -8.60 29.17
CA ARG A 244 18.23 -7.46 28.87
C ARG A 244 18.91 -6.39 28.02
N GLU A 245 19.76 -6.81 27.11
CA GLU A 245 20.64 -5.92 26.35
C GLU A 245 19.91 -5.03 25.35
N PHE A 246 18.80 -5.50 24.75
CA PHE A 246 18.09 -4.73 23.74
C PHE A 246 17.57 -3.39 24.27
N GLY A 247 17.07 -3.35 25.50
CA GLY A 247 16.59 -2.11 26.12
C GLY A 247 17.66 -1.02 26.28
N SER A 248 18.95 -1.38 26.25
CA SER A 248 20.08 -0.43 26.31
C SER A 248 20.56 0.04 24.92
N THR A 249 20.12 -0.61 23.83
CA THR A 249 20.46 -0.17 22.47
C THR A 249 19.73 1.12 22.12
N ALA A 250 20.30 1.92 21.21
CA ALA A 250 19.66 3.15 20.76
C ALA A 250 18.26 2.89 20.14
N PHE A 251 18.11 1.80 19.38
CA PHE A 251 16.82 1.40 18.83
C PHE A 251 15.84 0.93 19.91
N GLY A 252 16.28 0.13 20.87
CA GLY A 252 15.45 -0.28 22.02
C GLY A 252 14.98 0.90 22.86
N GLN A 253 15.85 1.91 23.10
CA GLN A 253 15.48 3.16 23.79
C GLN A 253 14.48 3.97 22.99
N ARG A 254 14.60 4.05 21.65
CA ARG A 254 13.64 4.73 20.78
C ARG A 254 12.26 4.07 20.87
N VAL A 255 12.20 2.73 20.84
CA VAL A 255 10.94 1.98 21.01
C VAL A 255 10.36 2.19 22.42
N ALA A 256 11.19 2.15 23.47
CA ALA A 256 10.77 2.38 24.84
C ALA A 256 10.21 3.81 25.07
N GLN A 257 10.66 4.78 24.27
CA GLN A 257 10.13 6.14 24.32
C GLN A 257 8.65 6.18 23.92
N GLU A 258 8.23 5.43 22.90
CA GLU A 258 6.84 5.37 22.47
C GLU A 258 5.93 4.80 23.56
N TYR A 259 6.39 3.78 24.27
CA TYR A 259 5.62 3.22 25.39
C TYR A 259 5.37 4.25 26.51
N ARG A 260 6.32 5.14 26.80
CA ARG A 260 6.11 6.15 27.84
C ARG A 260 4.94 7.09 27.56
N GLU A 261 4.65 7.31 26.26
CA GLU A 261 3.51 8.13 25.82
C GLU A 261 2.20 7.35 25.81
N GLY A 262 2.26 6.02 25.94
CA GLY A 262 1.10 5.11 25.92
C GLY A 262 0.71 4.69 24.50
N VAL A 263 0.94 3.42 24.17
CA VAL A 263 0.65 2.86 22.85
C VAL A 263 -0.33 1.69 22.93
N THR A 264 -1.23 1.59 21.95
CA THR A 264 -2.05 0.42 21.72
C THR A 264 -1.39 -0.55 20.75
N VAL A 265 -0.94 -0.06 19.60
CA VAL A 265 -0.15 -0.81 18.60
C VAL A 265 1.14 -0.05 18.35
N LEU A 266 2.23 -0.76 18.18
CA LEU A 266 3.54 -0.17 17.87
C LEU A 266 4.28 -1.04 16.86
N ALA A 267 4.80 -0.42 15.80
CA ALA A 267 5.77 -1.05 14.91
C ALA A 267 6.93 -0.09 14.68
N ALA A 268 8.14 -0.62 14.71
CA ALA A 268 9.35 0.18 14.51
C ALA A 268 10.39 -0.59 13.71
N ALA A 269 11.20 0.13 12.93
CA ALA A 269 12.32 -0.41 12.17
C ALA A 269 13.55 0.49 12.27
N ASP A 270 14.72 -0.12 12.48
CA ASP A 270 16.04 0.50 12.39
C ASP A 270 16.49 0.48 10.91
N LEU A 271 16.11 1.55 10.18
CA LEU A 271 16.42 1.69 8.76
C LEU A 271 17.92 1.81 8.51
N GLN A 272 18.64 2.50 9.39
CA GLN A 272 20.07 2.67 9.27
C GLN A 272 20.79 1.31 9.31
N ARG A 273 20.38 0.42 10.22
CA ARG A 273 20.93 -0.94 10.31
C ARG A 273 20.60 -1.75 9.06
N ILE A 274 19.41 -1.62 8.51
CA ILE A 274 19.00 -2.30 7.28
C ILE A 274 19.83 -1.81 6.08
N VAL A 275 19.99 -0.50 5.92
CA VAL A 275 20.77 0.10 4.83
C VAL A 275 22.26 -0.25 4.96
N SER A 276 22.84 -0.15 6.17
CA SER A 276 24.25 -0.44 6.37
C SER A 276 24.60 -1.91 6.08
N ARG A 277 23.71 -2.85 6.40
CA ARG A 277 23.91 -4.28 6.08
C ARG A 277 23.77 -4.57 4.59
N SER A 278 22.77 -4.00 3.94
CA SER A 278 22.62 -4.14 2.48
C SER A 278 23.82 -3.54 1.73
N SER A 279 24.47 -2.53 2.32
CA SER A 279 25.66 -1.87 1.77
C SER A 279 26.94 -2.73 1.85
N GLN A 280 27.00 -3.70 2.76
CA GLN A 280 28.13 -4.64 2.83
C GLN A 280 28.16 -5.60 1.63
N THR A 281 26.99 -5.90 1.05
CA THR A 281 26.86 -6.75 -0.13
C THR A 281 26.83 -5.98 -1.44
N ARG A 282 26.31 -4.75 -1.42
CA ARG A 282 26.25 -3.83 -2.57
C ARG A 282 26.09 -2.39 -2.09
N ALA A 283 27.03 -1.52 -2.45
CA ALA A 283 26.93 -0.10 -2.13
C ALA A 283 25.59 0.49 -2.63
N PRO A 284 24.92 1.35 -1.84
CA PRO A 284 23.73 2.07 -2.28
C PRO A 284 24.02 2.83 -3.56
N SER A 285 23.02 2.90 -4.47
CA SER A 285 23.17 3.66 -5.71
C SER A 285 23.41 5.15 -5.41
N ALA A 286 24.09 5.87 -6.30
CA ALA A 286 24.29 7.31 -6.16
C ALA A 286 22.96 8.04 -6.02
N ALA A 287 21.97 7.70 -6.86
CA ALA A 287 20.63 8.26 -6.77
C ALA A 287 19.95 8.06 -5.40
N PHE A 288 20.14 6.90 -4.76
CA PHE A 288 19.56 6.66 -3.44
C PHE A 288 20.27 7.48 -2.34
N ARG A 289 21.58 7.68 -2.43
CA ARG A 289 22.29 8.56 -1.48
C ARG A 289 21.87 10.02 -1.65
N GLU A 290 21.90 10.51 -2.89
CA GLU A 290 21.53 11.91 -3.19
C GLU A 290 20.04 12.21 -2.92
N SER A 291 19.17 11.18 -2.90
CA SER A 291 17.77 11.36 -2.50
C SER A 291 17.57 11.75 -1.04
N GLY A 292 18.58 11.58 -0.17
CA GLY A 292 18.52 11.81 1.27
C GLY A 292 17.87 10.67 2.07
N PHE A 293 17.19 9.71 1.42
CA PHE A 293 16.56 8.58 2.13
C PHE A 293 17.59 7.54 2.63
N ALA A 294 18.83 7.58 2.17
CA ALA A 294 19.90 6.77 2.71
C ALA A 294 20.26 7.12 4.17
N ASP A 295 19.92 8.33 4.60
CA ASP A 295 20.15 8.84 5.96
C ASP A 295 18.98 8.62 6.91
N ALA A 296 17.92 7.93 6.45
CA ALA A 296 16.81 7.55 7.33
C ALA A 296 17.29 6.60 8.43
N GLN A 297 16.98 6.95 9.68
CA GLN A 297 17.44 6.23 10.88
C GLN A 297 16.40 5.25 11.37
N TYR A 298 15.22 5.76 11.76
CA TYR A 298 14.13 4.97 12.29
C TYR A 298 12.85 5.26 11.52
N LEU A 299 12.02 4.23 11.37
CA LEU A 299 10.62 4.34 10.98
C LEU A 299 9.80 3.78 12.14
N VAL A 300 8.89 4.58 12.67
CA VAL A 300 8.00 4.20 13.78
C VAL A 300 6.57 4.43 13.36
N TRP A 301 5.72 3.45 13.57
CA TRP A 301 4.28 3.54 13.44
C TRP A 301 3.63 3.15 14.75
N ASP A 302 2.75 3.99 15.24
CA ASP A 302 2.07 3.75 16.50
C ASP A 302 0.60 4.21 16.48
N HIS A 303 -0.17 3.62 17.38
CA HIS A 303 -1.50 4.10 17.74
C HIS A 303 -1.48 4.54 19.20
N LYS A 304 -1.82 5.81 19.42
CA LYS A 304 -1.84 6.48 20.74
C LYS A 304 -3.19 7.11 21.01
N THR A 305 -3.44 7.42 22.29
CA THR A 305 -4.53 8.30 22.71
C THR A 305 -3.92 9.56 23.32
N ILE A 306 -4.08 10.69 22.65
CA ILE A 306 -3.58 11.99 23.09
C ILE A 306 -4.78 12.94 23.25
N ASP A 307 -4.93 13.54 24.42
CA ASP A 307 -6.04 14.47 24.74
C ASP A 307 -7.44 13.88 24.42
N GLY A 308 -7.59 12.59 24.65
CA GLY A 308 -8.84 11.86 24.39
C GLY A 308 -9.08 11.50 22.92
N LYS A 309 -8.24 11.96 21.99
CA LYS A 309 -8.26 11.54 20.58
C LYS A 309 -7.35 10.35 20.35
N ARG A 310 -7.87 9.36 19.62
CA ARG A 310 -7.05 8.25 19.14
C ARG A 310 -6.37 8.67 17.85
N LEU A 311 -5.05 8.54 17.83
CA LEU A 311 -4.21 8.95 16.71
C LEU A 311 -3.43 7.75 16.18
N SER A 312 -3.33 7.65 14.87
CA SER A 312 -2.31 6.85 14.19
C SER A 312 -1.19 7.77 13.76
N GLN A 313 0.03 7.42 14.07
CA GLN A 313 1.20 8.21 13.74
C GLN A 313 2.24 7.34 13.03
N VAL A 314 2.83 7.87 11.96
CA VAL A 314 4.03 7.32 11.30
C VAL A 314 5.11 8.39 11.37
N GLU A 315 6.26 8.06 11.93
CA GLU A 315 7.40 8.97 12.01
C GLU A 315 8.64 8.36 11.38
N MET A 316 9.27 9.11 10.48
CA MET A 316 10.59 8.79 9.91
C MET A 316 11.59 9.83 10.38
N ASN A 317 12.64 9.38 11.09
CA ASN A 317 13.74 10.21 11.56
C ASN A 317 14.96 10.04 10.65
N PHE A 318 15.76 11.09 10.55
CA PHE A 318 16.99 11.14 9.77
C PHE A 318 18.19 11.44 10.67
N THR A 319 19.35 10.86 10.34
CA THR A 319 20.60 11.06 11.10
C THR A 319 21.23 12.44 10.90
N VAL A 320 20.91 13.08 9.78
CA VAL A 320 21.34 14.42 9.36
C VAL A 320 20.13 15.24 8.89
N PRO A 321 20.24 16.56 8.73
CA PRO A 321 19.18 17.35 8.14
C PRO A 321 18.75 16.79 6.77
N ARG A 322 17.44 16.73 6.54
CA ARG A 322 16.87 16.23 5.28
C ARG A 322 17.44 17.00 4.09
N HIS A 323 17.79 16.29 3.03
CA HIS A 323 18.31 16.83 1.78
C HIS A 323 17.77 16.03 0.59
N GLY A 324 17.99 16.51 -0.64
CA GLY A 324 17.47 15.88 -1.85
C GLY A 324 15.96 15.68 -1.77
N ALA A 325 15.46 14.55 -2.30
CA ALA A 325 14.03 14.24 -2.32
C ALA A 325 13.39 14.15 -0.91
N ALA A 326 14.14 13.76 0.12
CA ALA A 326 13.64 13.76 1.49
C ALA A 326 13.33 15.18 2.03
N ALA A 327 13.91 16.23 1.43
CA ALA A 327 13.67 17.63 1.78
C ALA A 327 12.62 18.31 0.88
N TRP A 328 12.05 17.63 -0.12
CA TRP A 328 11.04 18.25 -1.01
C TRP A 328 9.77 18.65 -0.27
N LEU A 329 9.40 17.93 0.77
CA LEU A 329 8.36 18.35 1.69
C LEU A 329 8.93 19.44 2.62
N ALA A 330 8.39 20.65 2.55
CA ALA A 330 8.83 21.77 3.38
C ALA A 330 8.54 21.53 4.87
N ASN A 331 9.20 22.27 5.74
CA ASN A 331 8.85 22.31 7.16
C ASN A 331 7.42 22.84 7.35
N SER A 332 6.79 22.41 8.44
CA SER A 332 5.40 22.80 8.74
C SER A 332 5.19 24.31 8.77
N SER A 333 4.24 24.79 8.00
CA SER A 333 3.87 26.21 7.87
C SER A 333 2.36 26.36 7.70
N PRO A 334 1.79 27.57 7.82
CA PRO A 334 0.38 27.82 7.54
C PRO A 334 0.02 27.41 6.09
N LEU A 335 -1.14 26.79 5.90
CA LEU A 335 -1.66 26.31 4.64
C LEU A 335 -2.79 27.23 4.17
N GLY A 336 -2.45 28.27 3.42
CA GLY A 336 -3.40 29.33 3.01
C GLY A 336 -4.36 28.89 1.91
N GLY A 337 -4.01 27.90 1.09
CA GLY A 337 -4.89 27.40 0.04
C GLY A 337 -6.21 26.81 0.57
N LEU A 338 -6.26 26.36 1.83
CA LEU A 338 -7.49 25.88 2.48
C LEU A 338 -8.55 26.97 2.66
N GLU A 339 -8.20 28.25 2.57
CA GLU A 339 -9.14 29.36 2.63
C GLU A 339 -10.04 29.45 1.37
N PHE A 340 -9.66 28.77 0.29
CA PHE A 340 -10.41 28.67 -0.97
C PHE A 340 -11.25 27.40 -1.08
N VAL A 341 -11.05 26.43 -0.16
CA VAL A 341 -11.71 25.12 -0.19
C VAL A 341 -13.11 25.21 0.39
N SER A 342 -14.07 24.65 -0.33
CA SER A 342 -15.45 24.54 0.12
C SER A 342 -15.57 23.65 1.36
N PRO A 343 -16.39 24.01 2.38
CA PRO A 343 -16.70 23.11 3.49
C PRO A 343 -17.52 21.89 3.07
N LYS A 344 -17.95 21.81 1.81
CA LYS A 344 -18.68 20.67 1.22
C LYS A 344 -17.79 19.78 0.34
N ALA A 345 -16.49 20.06 0.31
CA ALA A 345 -15.54 19.26 -0.45
C ALA A 345 -15.62 17.78 -0.05
N ALA A 346 -15.61 16.88 -1.03
CA ALA A 346 -15.49 15.44 -0.75
C ALA A 346 -14.05 15.08 -0.39
N LEU A 347 -13.07 15.80 -0.98
CA LEU A 347 -11.65 15.65 -0.70
C LEU A 347 -10.97 17.00 -0.88
N ALA A 348 -10.08 17.34 0.05
CA ALA A 348 -9.12 18.42 -0.12
C ALA A 348 -7.73 17.92 0.30
N ALA A 349 -6.74 18.21 -0.53
CA ALA A 349 -5.34 17.90 -0.23
C ALA A 349 -4.50 19.15 -0.44
N THR A 350 -3.75 19.54 0.58
CA THR A 350 -2.82 20.67 0.50
C THR A 350 -1.43 20.20 0.89
N VAL A 351 -0.43 20.67 0.16
CA VAL A 351 0.98 20.38 0.41
C VAL A 351 1.81 21.63 0.28
N ASN A 352 2.77 21.78 1.17
CA ASN A 352 3.79 22.81 1.10
C ASN A 352 5.12 22.15 0.74
N LEU A 353 5.54 22.33 -0.50
CA LEU A 353 6.81 21.86 -1.02
C LEU A 353 7.91 22.89 -0.76
N SER A 354 9.14 22.44 -0.72
CA SER A 354 10.32 23.30 -0.74
C SER A 354 10.36 24.12 -2.04
N ASP A 355 11.41 24.94 -2.22
CA ASP A 355 11.52 25.75 -3.44
C ASP A 355 11.37 24.90 -4.72
N PRO A 356 10.35 25.17 -5.56
CA PRO A 356 10.12 24.39 -6.80
C PRO A 356 11.32 24.38 -7.75
N VAL A 357 12.16 25.42 -7.73
CA VAL A 357 13.39 25.49 -8.52
C VAL A 357 14.42 24.46 -8.03
N GLN A 358 14.60 24.36 -6.71
CA GLN A 358 15.49 23.36 -6.11
C GLN A 358 14.99 21.94 -6.36
N ILE A 359 13.68 21.71 -6.19
CA ILE A 359 13.06 20.40 -6.49
C ILE A 359 13.33 19.99 -7.95
N TYR A 360 13.22 20.92 -8.90
CA TYR A 360 13.51 20.66 -10.30
C TYR A 360 14.98 20.25 -10.53
N ASP A 361 15.92 20.99 -9.91
CA ASP A 361 17.35 20.68 -10.01
C ASP A 361 17.68 19.31 -9.42
N ASP A 362 17.18 19.02 -8.19
CA ASP A 362 17.34 17.72 -7.53
C ASP A 362 16.74 16.58 -8.37
N ALA A 363 15.51 16.77 -8.88
CA ALA A 363 14.84 15.75 -9.70
C ALA A 363 15.59 15.46 -11.00
N LYS A 364 16.17 16.49 -11.62
CA LYS A 364 16.99 16.34 -12.82
C LYS A 364 18.28 15.58 -12.52
N GLU A 365 18.96 15.89 -11.42
CA GLU A 365 20.16 15.18 -10.97
C GLU A 365 19.85 13.71 -10.65
N LEU A 366 18.80 13.44 -9.87
CA LEU A 366 18.36 12.07 -9.56
C LEU A 366 18.00 11.27 -10.82
N ALA A 367 17.36 11.91 -11.81
CA ALA A 367 17.06 11.28 -13.09
C ALA A 367 18.35 10.90 -13.85
N GLN A 368 19.36 11.78 -13.88
CA GLN A 368 20.65 11.50 -14.51
C GLN A 368 21.37 10.34 -13.81
N LEU A 369 21.45 10.37 -12.48
CA LEU A 369 22.09 9.33 -11.67
C LEU A 369 21.40 7.96 -11.80
N SER A 370 20.08 7.95 -12.06
CA SER A 370 19.31 6.71 -12.29
C SER A 370 19.29 6.27 -13.75
N GLY A 371 19.87 7.03 -14.68
CA GLY A 371 19.84 6.77 -16.12
C GLY A 371 18.49 7.05 -16.79
N SER A 372 17.62 7.82 -16.13
CA SER A 372 16.29 8.19 -16.66
C SER A 372 16.39 9.27 -17.74
N GLN A 373 15.57 9.16 -18.78
CA GLN A 373 15.43 10.15 -19.85
C GLN A 373 14.27 11.13 -19.64
N SER A 374 13.67 11.16 -18.44
CA SER A 374 12.46 11.94 -18.14
C SER A 374 12.60 13.45 -18.45
N PHE A 375 13.80 14.01 -18.36
CA PHE A 375 14.08 15.41 -18.61
C PHE A 375 14.61 15.70 -20.04
N ALA A 376 14.77 14.68 -20.90
CA ALA A 376 15.42 14.84 -22.20
C ALA A 376 14.65 15.75 -23.17
N ALA A 377 13.32 15.77 -23.08
CA ALA A 377 12.46 16.57 -23.95
C ALA A 377 12.39 18.06 -23.56
N ILE A 378 12.68 18.42 -22.29
CA ILE A 378 12.50 19.79 -21.76
C ILE A 378 13.28 20.84 -22.55
N PRO A 379 14.58 20.67 -22.86
CA PRO A 379 15.32 21.72 -23.63
C PRO A 379 14.77 21.98 -25.03
N SER A 380 14.14 20.97 -25.64
CA SER A 380 13.49 21.14 -26.94
C SER A 380 12.17 21.88 -26.82
N LEU A 381 11.40 21.60 -25.76
CA LEU A 381 10.17 22.32 -25.46
C LEU A 381 10.45 23.79 -25.12
N GLU A 382 11.44 24.06 -24.24
CA GLU A 382 11.86 25.43 -23.88
C GLU A 382 12.25 26.27 -25.11
N ARG A 383 13.03 25.68 -26.04
CA ARG A 383 13.38 26.34 -27.30
C ARG A 383 12.16 26.58 -28.19
N ALA A 384 11.25 25.61 -28.30
CA ALA A 384 10.07 25.74 -29.13
C ALA A 384 9.11 26.83 -28.64
N LEU A 385 8.99 27.00 -27.33
CA LEU A 385 8.11 27.97 -26.69
C LEU A 385 8.81 29.30 -26.36
N ASN A 386 10.14 29.37 -26.54
CA ASN A 386 10.98 30.48 -26.08
C ASN A 386 10.73 30.83 -24.60
N LEU A 387 10.61 29.78 -23.73
CA LEU A 387 10.36 29.87 -22.31
C LEU A 387 11.36 28.99 -21.57
N SER A 388 11.71 29.38 -20.34
CA SER A 388 12.44 28.56 -19.38
C SER A 388 11.50 28.01 -18.34
N VAL A 389 11.32 26.70 -18.28
CA VAL A 389 10.50 26.05 -17.24
C VAL A 389 10.93 26.50 -15.84
N LYS A 390 12.24 26.60 -15.61
CA LYS A 390 12.80 27.01 -14.32
C LYS A 390 12.51 28.47 -13.98
N ASN A 391 12.81 29.40 -14.93
CA ASN A 391 12.77 30.84 -14.65
C ASN A 391 11.39 31.46 -14.87
N ASP A 392 10.66 31.01 -15.90
CA ASP A 392 9.40 31.64 -16.30
C ASP A 392 8.16 30.92 -15.73
N LEU A 393 8.36 29.77 -15.04
CA LEU A 393 7.26 29.05 -14.42
C LEU A 393 7.57 28.73 -12.94
N LEU A 394 8.56 27.86 -12.65
CA LEU A 394 8.80 27.36 -11.32
C LEU A 394 9.26 28.42 -10.32
N SER A 395 10.10 29.37 -10.76
CA SER A 395 10.57 30.49 -9.91
C SER A 395 9.44 31.42 -9.44
N LEU A 396 8.30 31.41 -10.13
CA LEU A 396 7.12 32.23 -9.82
C LEU A 396 6.19 31.58 -8.76
N LEU A 397 6.44 30.32 -8.41
CA LEU A 397 5.65 29.56 -7.43
C LEU A 397 6.34 29.53 -6.07
N THR A 398 5.56 29.42 -4.98
CA THR A 398 6.11 29.28 -3.63
C THR A 398 6.33 27.85 -3.20
N GLY A 399 5.64 26.89 -3.83
CA GLY A 399 5.60 25.47 -3.46
C GLY A 399 4.31 25.03 -2.80
N GLU A 400 3.44 25.95 -2.36
CA GLU A 400 2.12 25.57 -1.84
C GLU A 400 1.16 25.22 -2.99
N LEU A 401 0.56 24.03 -2.89
CA LEU A 401 -0.47 23.54 -3.79
C LEU A 401 -1.62 22.96 -2.96
N THR A 402 -2.84 23.36 -3.28
CA THR A 402 -4.06 22.78 -2.74
C THR A 402 -4.92 22.24 -3.90
N VAL A 403 -5.48 21.06 -3.74
CA VAL A 403 -6.41 20.43 -4.70
C VAL A 403 -7.70 20.09 -3.97
N GLU A 404 -8.82 20.33 -4.62
CA GLU A 404 -10.16 20.06 -4.10
C GLU A 404 -10.97 19.25 -5.11
N LEU A 405 -11.76 18.29 -4.60
CA LEU A 405 -12.77 17.55 -5.35
C LEU A 405 -14.13 17.77 -4.71
N ASP A 406 -15.09 18.23 -5.50
CA ASP A 406 -16.46 18.42 -5.07
C ASP A 406 -17.39 17.38 -5.68
N PRO A 407 -18.40 16.90 -4.91
CA PRO A 407 -19.47 16.12 -5.48
C PRO A 407 -20.36 17.01 -6.34
N VAL A 408 -20.82 16.50 -7.49
CA VAL A 408 -21.82 17.16 -8.33
C VAL A 408 -23.08 16.31 -8.41
N ASP A 409 -24.23 16.96 -8.50
CA ASP A 409 -25.54 16.30 -8.62
C ASP A 409 -25.75 15.50 -9.93
N ALA A 410 -24.75 15.47 -10.81
CA ALA A 410 -24.80 14.76 -12.09
C ALA A 410 -24.09 13.40 -12.04
N PRO A 411 -24.60 12.36 -12.72
CA PRO A 411 -24.21 10.96 -12.50
C PRO A 411 -22.80 10.57 -12.94
N THR A 412 -21.94 11.48 -13.36
CA THR A 412 -20.63 11.11 -13.94
C THR A 412 -19.47 12.05 -13.67
N LEU A 413 -19.65 13.19 -12.99
CA LEU A 413 -18.60 14.21 -12.92
C LEU A 413 -18.44 14.74 -11.50
N PHE A 414 -17.22 14.65 -10.98
CA PHE A 414 -16.71 15.51 -9.91
C PHE A 414 -16.20 16.82 -10.53
N GLN A 415 -16.33 17.93 -9.82
CA GLN A 415 -15.61 19.15 -10.11
C GLN A 415 -14.29 19.12 -9.36
N TRP A 416 -13.24 19.57 -10.02
CA TRP A 416 -11.96 19.74 -9.37
C TRP A 416 -11.54 21.21 -9.39
N LYS A 417 -10.82 21.60 -8.36
CA LYS A 417 -10.16 22.89 -8.23
C LYS A 417 -8.73 22.70 -7.78
N ALA A 418 -7.82 23.55 -8.21
CA ALA A 418 -6.43 23.57 -7.78
C ALA A 418 -6.01 25.02 -7.49
N MET A 419 -5.41 25.24 -6.33
CA MET A 419 -4.93 26.54 -5.88
C MET A 419 -3.42 26.44 -5.70
N LEU A 420 -2.68 27.26 -6.45
CA LEU A 420 -1.22 27.36 -6.39
C LEU A 420 -0.85 28.74 -5.84
N GLN A 421 -0.03 28.78 -4.79
CA GLN A 421 0.45 30.05 -4.26
C GLN A 421 1.57 30.59 -5.15
N VAL A 422 1.44 31.85 -5.56
CA VAL A 422 2.32 32.51 -6.54
C VAL A 422 3.09 33.70 -5.91
N LYS A 423 4.34 33.89 -6.35
CA LYS A 423 5.19 35.02 -5.98
C LYS A 423 4.87 36.25 -6.81
N ASP A 424 4.63 36.06 -8.12
CA ASP A 424 4.34 37.12 -9.09
C ASP A 424 3.24 36.68 -10.06
N ALA A 425 2.01 37.13 -9.78
CA ALA A 425 0.84 36.80 -10.60
C ALA A 425 0.90 37.43 -11.99
N THR A 426 1.47 38.64 -12.13
CA THR A 426 1.54 39.36 -13.40
C THR A 426 2.49 38.67 -14.38
N HIS A 427 3.67 38.27 -13.90
CA HIS A 427 4.62 37.54 -14.71
C HIS A 427 4.08 36.15 -15.07
N LEU A 428 3.48 35.44 -14.11
CA LEU A 428 2.88 34.13 -14.36
C LEU A 428 1.74 34.20 -15.38
N GLN A 429 0.88 35.25 -15.32
CA GLN A 429 -0.17 35.49 -16.31
C GLN A 429 0.43 35.68 -17.73
N HIS A 430 1.54 36.40 -17.84
CA HIS A 430 2.21 36.56 -19.14
C HIS A 430 2.71 35.20 -19.67
N THR A 431 3.35 34.39 -18.82
CA THR A 431 3.81 33.04 -19.16
C THR A 431 2.64 32.13 -19.58
N LEU A 432 1.53 32.17 -18.80
CA LEU A 432 0.32 31.39 -19.12
C LEU A 432 -0.27 31.84 -20.48
N ASN A 433 -0.31 33.11 -20.79
CA ASN A 433 -0.79 33.58 -22.09
C ASN A 433 0.04 33.04 -23.26
N LEU A 434 1.36 32.92 -23.10
CA LEU A 434 2.24 32.31 -24.11
C LEU A 434 1.96 30.80 -24.27
N LEU A 435 1.78 30.11 -23.16
CA LEU A 435 1.52 28.64 -23.11
C LEU A 435 0.14 28.27 -23.63
N THR A 436 -0.89 29.03 -23.25
CA THR A 436 -2.29 28.70 -23.51
C THR A 436 -2.89 29.44 -24.68
N GLY A 437 -2.23 30.49 -25.21
CA GLY A 437 -2.74 31.32 -26.29
C GLY A 437 -3.28 30.52 -27.49
N PRO A 438 -2.56 29.52 -28.00
CA PRO A 438 -3.06 28.67 -29.09
C PRO A 438 -4.26 27.81 -28.70
N LEU A 439 -4.43 27.51 -27.40
CA LEU A 439 -5.47 26.66 -26.82
C LEU A 439 -6.71 27.47 -26.37
N SER A 440 -6.56 28.80 -26.28
CA SER A 440 -7.63 29.72 -25.84
C SER A 440 -8.46 30.27 -27.01
N SER A 441 -8.22 29.82 -28.24
CA SER A 441 -8.92 30.30 -29.41
C SER A 441 -10.46 30.20 -29.27
N GLY A 442 -11.11 31.38 -29.35
CA GLY A 442 -12.57 31.50 -29.21
C GLY A 442 -13.10 31.52 -27.77
N ILE A 443 -12.23 31.66 -26.76
CA ILE A 443 -12.58 31.89 -25.36
C ILE A 443 -12.10 33.29 -24.98
N GLU A 444 -13.06 34.20 -24.75
CA GLU A 444 -12.75 35.55 -24.26
C GLU A 444 -12.67 35.57 -22.74
N PRO A 445 -11.71 36.32 -22.16
CA PRO A 445 -11.70 36.55 -20.71
C PRO A 445 -12.99 37.23 -20.25
N VAL A 446 -13.49 36.82 -19.11
CA VAL A 446 -14.73 37.35 -18.52
C VAL A 446 -14.40 38.02 -17.19
N GLU A 447 -14.73 39.30 -17.06
CA GLU A 447 -14.63 40.04 -15.78
C GLU A 447 -15.95 39.91 -15.02
N ASP A 448 -15.84 39.49 -13.74
CA ASP A 448 -16.98 39.30 -12.85
C ASP A 448 -16.55 39.62 -11.41
N ASP A 449 -17.25 40.56 -10.76
CA ASP A 449 -16.97 41.03 -9.39
C ASP A 449 -15.49 41.41 -9.14
N GLY A 450 -14.87 42.11 -10.12
CA GLY A 450 -13.48 42.58 -10.07
C GLY A 450 -12.41 41.46 -10.21
N VAL A 451 -12.84 40.28 -10.66
CA VAL A 451 -11.95 39.15 -10.96
C VAL A 451 -12.05 38.81 -12.44
N THR A 452 -10.91 38.67 -13.10
CA THR A 452 -10.87 38.24 -14.51
C THR A 452 -10.67 36.73 -14.60
N TYR A 453 -11.61 36.05 -15.24
CA TYR A 453 -11.58 34.62 -15.51
C TYR A 453 -11.09 34.35 -16.92
N TYR A 454 -10.15 33.44 -17.05
CA TYR A 454 -9.54 33.01 -18.29
C TYR A 454 -9.88 31.53 -18.54
N GLY A 455 -9.96 31.11 -19.82
CA GLY A 455 -10.20 29.73 -20.18
C GLY A 455 -9.29 29.28 -21.31
N PHE A 456 -9.00 27.99 -21.36
CA PHE A 456 -8.33 27.33 -22.47
C PHE A 456 -8.79 25.87 -22.62
N ARG A 457 -8.60 25.30 -23.82
CA ARG A 457 -9.03 23.94 -24.14
C ARG A 457 -7.84 23.02 -24.38
N VAL A 458 -7.74 21.96 -23.58
CA VAL A 458 -6.73 20.92 -23.77
C VAL A 458 -7.35 19.81 -24.64
N PRO A 459 -6.70 19.40 -25.74
CA PRO A 459 -7.16 18.30 -26.57
C PRO A 459 -6.98 16.96 -25.85
N THR A 460 -8.05 16.49 -25.15
CA THR A 460 -8.06 15.22 -24.44
C THR A 460 -9.08 14.28 -25.10
N GLY A 461 -8.60 13.26 -25.81
CA GLY A 461 -9.49 12.26 -26.44
C GLY A 461 -10.42 12.81 -27.51
N LYS A 462 -11.72 12.38 -27.50
CA LYS A 462 -12.72 12.76 -28.51
C LYS A 462 -13.32 14.16 -28.34
N LYS A 463 -13.26 14.72 -27.13
CA LYS A 463 -13.74 16.08 -26.82
C LYS A 463 -12.65 16.82 -26.05
N PRO A 464 -12.34 18.09 -26.42
CA PRO A 464 -11.40 18.90 -25.65
C PRO A 464 -11.98 19.16 -24.25
N THR A 465 -11.08 19.15 -23.24
CA THR A 465 -11.42 19.51 -21.85
C THR A 465 -11.13 21.00 -21.68
N GLU A 466 -12.13 21.75 -21.22
CA GLU A 466 -12.00 23.15 -20.85
C GLU A 466 -11.43 23.26 -19.44
N ILE A 467 -10.48 24.17 -19.25
CA ILE A 467 -9.87 24.50 -17.95
C ILE A 467 -9.98 26.01 -17.82
N ASP A 468 -10.61 26.45 -16.74
CA ASP A 468 -10.74 27.84 -16.39
C ASP A 468 -9.82 28.19 -15.23
N TYR A 469 -9.35 29.47 -15.20
CA TYR A 469 -8.52 29.95 -14.11
C TYR A 469 -8.72 31.43 -13.82
N ALA A 470 -8.35 31.83 -12.61
CA ALA A 470 -8.31 33.22 -12.19
C ALA A 470 -7.20 33.44 -11.14
N PHE A 471 -6.81 34.68 -10.95
CA PHE A 471 -5.96 35.06 -9.83
C PHE A 471 -6.79 35.73 -8.74
N ALA A 472 -6.66 35.27 -7.50
CA ALA A 472 -7.25 35.89 -6.34
C ALA A 472 -6.25 35.93 -5.18
N GLY A 473 -6.00 37.12 -4.63
CA GLY A 473 -4.94 37.31 -3.66
C GLY A 473 -3.57 36.90 -4.22
N ARG A 474 -2.92 35.95 -3.53
CA ARG A 474 -1.63 35.38 -3.93
C ARG A 474 -1.75 33.98 -4.55
N TYR A 475 -2.93 33.64 -5.09
CA TYR A 475 -3.17 32.30 -5.62
C TYR A 475 -3.62 32.35 -7.07
N LEU A 476 -3.08 31.44 -7.89
CA LEU A 476 -3.65 31.01 -9.14
C LEU A 476 -4.65 29.91 -8.80
N ILE A 477 -5.92 30.11 -9.13
CA ILE A 477 -7.00 29.14 -8.94
C ILE A 477 -7.37 28.60 -10.31
N MET A 478 -7.34 27.29 -10.46
CA MET A 478 -7.69 26.58 -11.68
C MET A 478 -8.87 25.63 -11.38
N GLY A 479 -9.69 25.35 -12.37
CA GLY A 479 -10.81 24.42 -12.17
C GLY A 479 -11.38 23.86 -13.47
N SER A 480 -12.29 22.91 -13.30
CA SER A 480 -13.00 22.22 -14.40
C SER A 480 -14.02 23.09 -15.12
N SER A 481 -14.32 24.28 -14.59
CA SER A 481 -15.25 25.26 -15.17
C SER A 481 -15.08 26.63 -14.52
N LYS A 482 -15.51 27.70 -15.22
CA LYS A 482 -15.57 29.08 -14.65
C LYS A 482 -16.34 29.07 -13.31
N ASN A 483 -17.46 28.35 -13.23
CA ASN A 483 -18.27 28.30 -12.01
C ASN A 483 -17.51 27.71 -10.83
N SER A 484 -16.72 26.65 -11.03
CA SER A 484 -15.91 26.05 -9.96
C SER A 484 -14.83 27.02 -9.46
N VAL A 485 -14.16 27.75 -10.37
CA VAL A 485 -13.18 28.77 -10.02
C VAL A 485 -13.85 29.94 -9.28
N ALA A 486 -15.00 30.42 -9.75
CA ALA A 486 -15.76 31.49 -9.11
C ALA A 486 -16.25 31.10 -7.70
N GLU A 487 -16.65 29.83 -7.51
CA GLU A 487 -17.00 29.30 -6.20
C GLU A 487 -15.82 29.39 -5.22
N ALA A 488 -14.63 28.95 -5.58
CA ALA A 488 -13.44 29.06 -4.73
C ALA A 488 -13.11 30.51 -4.35
N VAL A 489 -13.20 31.44 -5.31
CA VAL A 489 -13.04 32.88 -5.06
C VAL A 489 -14.09 33.39 -4.08
N ASN A 490 -15.34 32.99 -4.23
CA ASN A 490 -16.44 33.41 -3.36
C ASN A 490 -16.33 32.81 -1.95
N VAL A 491 -15.90 31.54 -1.84
CA VAL A 491 -15.62 30.89 -0.54
C VAL A 491 -14.57 31.73 0.23
N HIS A 492 -13.48 32.11 -0.44
CA HIS A 492 -12.44 32.94 0.17
C HIS A 492 -12.96 34.32 0.57
N LYS A 493 -13.67 35.02 -0.34
CA LYS A 493 -14.24 36.38 -0.07
C LYS A 493 -15.24 36.36 1.10
N SER A 494 -16.07 35.32 1.20
CA SER A 494 -17.10 35.22 2.26
C SER A 494 -16.55 34.75 3.60
N GLY A 495 -15.34 34.18 3.65
CA GLY A 495 -14.78 33.60 4.86
C GLY A 495 -15.47 32.28 5.27
N GLY A 496 -16.26 31.65 4.39
CA GLY A 496 -16.97 30.39 4.65
C GLY A 496 -16.19 29.16 4.20
N SER A 497 -14.88 29.13 4.36
CA SER A 497 -14.01 28.05 3.87
C SER A 497 -13.92 26.86 4.83
N LEU A 498 -13.39 25.74 4.32
CA LEU A 498 -13.05 24.56 5.11
C LEU A 498 -12.12 24.92 6.28
N ALA A 499 -11.15 25.82 6.06
CA ALA A 499 -10.23 26.30 7.09
C ALA A 499 -10.93 26.94 8.32
N GLN A 500 -12.19 27.36 8.19
CA GLN A 500 -13.00 27.95 9.26
C GLN A 500 -14.12 27.01 9.74
N SER A 501 -14.27 25.83 9.15
CA SER A 501 -15.26 24.82 9.55
C SER A 501 -14.93 24.29 10.95
N LYS A 502 -15.90 24.36 11.85
CA LYS A 502 -15.72 23.87 13.24
C LYS A 502 -15.56 22.34 13.29
N SER A 503 -16.23 21.61 12.41
CA SER A 503 -16.10 20.15 12.31
C SER A 503 -14.68 19.79 11.89
N PHE A 504 -14.20 20.35 10.80
CA PHE A 504 -12.85 20.14 10.31
C PHE A 504 -11.76 20.52 11.35
N LEU A 505 -11.89 21.68 11.98
CA LEU A 505 -10.95 22.11 13.02
C LEU A 505 -10.96 21.18 14.24
N GLY A 506 -12.12 20.58 14.54
CA GLY A 506 -12.29 19.59 15.59
C GLY A 506 -11.57 18.28 15.30
N GLU A 507 -11.44 17.89 14.02
CA GLU A 507 -10.80 16.65 13.59
C GLU A 507 -9.28 16.81 13.31
N LEU A 508 -8.73 18.01 13.37
CA LEU A 508 -7.29 18.21 13.18
C LEU A 508 -6.49 17.38 14.18
N PRO A 509 -5.49 16.59 13.71
CA PRO A 509 -4.63 15.81 14.59
C PRO A 509 -3.82 16.66 15.57
N GLN A 510 -3.39 17.83 15.12
CA GLN A 510 -2.83 18.89 15.97
C GLN A 510 -3.76 20.10 15.86
N SER A 511 -4.08 20.74 16.97
CA SER A 511 -5.03 21.85 17.04
C SER A 511 -4.55 23.11 16.28
N THR A 512 -3.91 22.94 15.12
CA THR A 512 -3.34 24.02 14.30
C THR A 512 -3.36 23.66 12.82
N LEU A 513 -3.56 24.66 11.96
CA LEU A 513 -3.46 24.54 10.50
C LEU A 513 -2.00 24.61 9.97
N LYS A 514 -1.00 24.59 10.87
CA LYS A 514 0.40 24.53 10.46
C LYS A 514 0.81 23.08 10.21
N ALA A 515 1.01 22.73 8.96
CA ALA A 515 1.48 21.42 8.53
C ALA A 515 2.36 21.56 7.28
N SER A 516 3.07 20.50 6.92
CA SER A 516 3.75 20.39 5.61
C SER A 516 2.81 19.89 4.54
N ALA A 517 1.83 19.06 4.93
CA ALA A 517 0.70 18.66 4.10
C ALA A 517 -0.50 18.34 4.97
N LEU A 518 -1.68 18.41 4.39
CA LEU A 518 -2.93 18.05 5.03
C LEU A 518 -3.88 17.46 3.99
N VAL A 519 -4.50 16.34 4.34
CA VAL A 519 -5.54 15.70 3.52
C VAL A 519 -6.81 15.63 4.35
N TYR A 520 -7.87 16.20 3.81
CA TYR A 520 -9.23 16.11 4.32
C TYR A 520 -10.05 15.21 3.40
N GLN A 521 -10.88 14.38 3.97
CA GLN A 521 -11.80 13.52 3.24
C GLN A 521 -13.14 13.44 3.98
N ASP A 522 -14.23 13.57 3.22
CA ASP A 522 -15.56 13.16 3.62
C ASP A 522 -15.84 11.76 3.02
N PRO A 523 -15.78 10.68 3.81
CA PRO A 523 -15.97 9.33 3.30
C PRO A 523 -17.35 9.09 2.70
N VAL A 524 -18.37 9.80 3.19
CA VAL A 524 -19.76 9.67 2.68
C VAL A 524 -19.87 10.34 1.32
N ALA A 525 -19.32 11.53 1.15
CA ALA A 525 -19.27 12.23 -0.12
C ALA A 525 -18.42 11.46 -1.15
N MET A 526 -17.28 10.90 -0.75
CA MET A 526 -16.45 10.03 -1.60
C MET A 526 -17.19 8.77 -2.05
N ALA A 527 -17.86 8.07 -1.12
CA ALA A 527 -18.67 6.90 -1.44
C ALA A 527 -19.83 7.25 -2.38
N ALA A 528 -20.47 8.41 -2.18
CA ALA A 528 -21.51 8.89 -3.06
C ALA A 528 -21.01 9.21 -4.48
N MET A 529 -19.81 9.78 -4.61
CA MET A 529 -19.15 10.00 -5.91
C MET A 529 -18.87 8.66 -6.63
N GLU A 530 -18.38 7.66 -5.91
CA GLU A 530 -18.08 6.33 -6.46
C GLU A 530 -19.35 5.60 -6.91
N LEU A 531 -20.43 5.71 -6.14
CA LEU A 531 -21.74 5.14 -6.44
C LEU A 531 -22.53 5.94 -7.48
N GLY A 532 -22.20 7.20 -7.73
CA GLY A 532 -22.93 8.09 -8.62
C GLY A 532 -23.11 7.53 -10.03
N SER A 533 -22.14 6.77 -10.53
CA SER A 533 -22.20 6.10 -11.84
C SER A 533 -22.99 4.79 -11.84
N THR A 534 -23.10 4.11 -10.69
CA THR A 534 -23.67 2.75 -10.58
C THR A 534 -25.03 2.72 -9.86
N ALA A 535 -25.23 3.62 -8.90
CA ALA A 535 -26.42 3.68 -8.06
C ALA A 535 -26.77 5.14 -7.67
N PRO A 536 -27.15 6.01 -8.62
CA PRO A 536 -27.34 7.45 -8.37
C PRO A 536 -28.39 7.76 -7.30
N GLY A 537 -29.40 6.93 -7.15
CA GLY A 537 -30.40 7.08 -6.08
C GLY A 537 -29.81 6.90 -4.69
N LEU A 538 -28.92 5.95 -4.51
CA LEU A 538 -28.23 5.70 -3.24
C LEU A 538 -27.18 6.80 -2.95
N ALA A 539 -26.45 7.25 -3.96
CA ALA A 539 -25.53 8.38 -3.85
C ALA A 539 -26.25 9.65 -3.34
N GLY A 540 -27.41 9.95 -3.89
CA GLY A 540 -28.23 11.08 -3.43
C GLY A 540 -28.79 10.92 -2.00
N VAL A 541 -29.00 9.70 -1.51
CA VAL A 541 -29.40 9.44 -0.12
C VAL A 541 -28.20 9.65 0.81
N LEU A 542 -27.01 9.17 0.45
CA LEU A 542 -25.80 9.34 1.23
C LEU A 542 -25.44 10.82 1.38
N LEU A 543 -25.44 11.59 0.30
CA LEU A 543 -25.13 13.03 0.31
C LEU A 543 -26.13 13.87 1.14
N ARG A 544 -27.35 13.36 1.39
CA ARG A 544 -28.35 14.00 2.26
C ARG A 544 -28.27 13.53 3.71
N SER A 545 -27.42 12.59 4.02
CA SER A 545 -27.16 12.15 5.38
C SER A 545 -26.53 13.31 6.18
N ASN A 546 -26.98 13.51 7.42
CA ASN A 546 -26.38 14.52 8.31
C ASN A 546 -25.16 14.01 9.08
N GLN A 547 -24.71 12.77 8.81
CA GLN A 547 -23.56 12.17 9.49
C GLN A 547 -22.44 11.98 8.47
N HIS A 548 -21.50 12.90 8.48
CA HIS A 548 -20.29 12.87 7.66
C HIS A 548 -19.08 12.75 8.61
N PRO A 549 -18.59 11.53 8.90
CA PRO A 549 -17.38 11.34 9.69
C PRO A 549 -16.19 11.82 8.86
N GLU A 550 -15.76 13.05 9.10
CA GLU A 550 -14.61 13.65 8.43
C GLU A 550 -13.33 12.93 8.85
N THR A 551 -12.42 12.71 7.91
CA THR A 551 -11.08 12.17 8.18
C THR A 551 -10.04 13.20 7.81
N VAL A 552 -9.13 13.50 8.73
CA VAL A 552 -8.04 14.44 8.52
C VAL A 552 -6.71 13.77 8.79
N VAL A 553 -5.83 13.83 7.79
CA VAL A 553 -4.44 13.38 7.88
C VAL A 553 -3.53 14.58 7.78
N GLY A 554 -2.68 14.80 8.77
CA GLY A 554 -1.67 15.86 8.76
C GLY A 554 -0.27 15.28 8.59
N VAL A 555 0.57 15.91 7.77
CA VAL A 555 1.99 15.59 7.66
C VAL A 555 2.81 16.77 8.15
N TYR A 556 3.68 16.51 9.08
CA TYR A 556 4.48 17.51 9.78
C TYR A 556 5.96 17.22 9.54
N GLY A 557 6.61 18.06 8.77
CA GLY A 557 8.05 18.01 8.53
C GLY A 557 8.80 19.00 9.41
N ASP A 558 9.97 18.58 9.87
CA ASP A 558 11.01 19.46 10.40
C ASP A 558 12.35 19.12 9.73
N ASN A 559 13.44 19.68 10.22
CA ASN A 559 14.76 19.49 9.57
C ASN A 559 15.22 18.04 9.59
N THR A 560 14.81 17.22 10.54
CA THR A 560 15.33 15.86 10.79
C THR A 560 14.24 14.78 10.86
N ALA A 561 12.98 15.14 10.69
CA ALA A 561 11.88 14.19 10.76
C ALA A 561 10.75 14.53 9.77
N ILE A 562 9.99 13.51 9.40
CA ILE A 562 8.69 13.60 8.76
C ILE A 562 7.74 12.77 9.61
N ARG A 563 6.63 13.37 10.04
CA ARG A 563 5.62 12.72 10.85
C ARG A 563 4.25 12.87 10.18
N GLU A 564 3.62 11.77 9.87
CA GLU A 564 2.22 11.70 9.47
C GLU A 564 1.37 11.37 10.68
N VAL A 565 0.26 12.08 10.87
CA VAL A 565 -0.67 11.85 11.98
C VAL A 565 -2.09 11.91 11.43
N SER A 566 -2.89 10.91 11.76
CA SER A 566 -4.32 10.89 11.46
C SER A 566 -5.14 10.63 12.72
N ALA A 567 -6.26 11.34 12.87
CA ALA A 567 -7.25 10.97 13.86
C ALA A 567 -7.92 9.66 13.43
N ILE A 568 -8.00 8.69 14.35
CA ILE A 568 -8.75 7.46 14.14
C ILE A 568 -10.15 7.69 14.71
N PRO A 569 -11.21 7.79 13.88
CA PRO A 569 -12.57 7.95 14.37
C PRO A 569 -12.94 6.88 15.40
N ALA A 570 -13.76 7.25 16.38
CA ALA A 570 -14.21 6.31 17.42
C ALA A 570 -14.92 5.08 16.83
N SER A 571 -15.52 5.23 15.63
CA SER A 571 -16.14 4.18 14.85
C SER A 571 -15.17 3.14 14.27
N ASP A 572 -13.89 3.50 14.07
CA ASP A 572 -13.00 2.67 13.23
C ASP A 572 -12.41 1.46 13.94
N ILE A 573 -12.42 1.39 15.26
CA ILE A 573 -11.89 0.19 15.94
C ILE A 573 -12.92 -0.93 15.99
N SER A 574 -14.21 -0.64 16.17
CA SER A 574 -15.29 -1.62 16.02
C SER A 574 -15.64 -1.82 14.53
N GLY A 575 -15.60 -0.76 13.71
CA GLY A 575 -15.69 -0.84 12.26
C GLY A 575 -14.49 -1.52 11.62
N ALA A 576 -13.27 -1.43 12.17
CA ALA A 576 -12.09 -2.13 11.65
C ALA A 576 -12.22 -3.66 11.71
N LEU A 577 -12.93 -4.23 12.70
CA LEU A 577 -13.23 -5.67 12.72
C LEU A 577 -14.33 -6.02 11.70
N VAL A 578 -15.34 -5.16 11.50
CA VAL A 578 -16.36 -5.33 10.46
C VAL A 578 -15.78 -5.01 9.08
N VAL A 579 -14.98 -3.93 8.94
CA VAL A 579 -14.25 -3.59 7.71
C VAL A 579 -13.12 -4.57 7.45
N ALA A 580 -12.43 -5.11 8.45
CA ALA A 580 -11.48 -6.21 8.25
C ALA A 580 -12.18 -7.48 7.78
N ALA A 581 -13.37 -7.77 8.31
CA ALA A 581 -14.22 -8.85 7.83
C ALA A 581 -14.64 -8.67 6.36
N ILE A 582 -14.83 -7.43 5.93
CA ILE A 582 -15.16 -7.06 4.54
C ILE A 582 -13.90 -6.84 3.68
N ALA A 583 -12.82 -6.29 4.27
CA ALA A 583 -11.60 -5.91 3.56
C ALA A 583 -10.60 -7.08 3.39
N ILE A 584 -10.54 -8.05 4.30
CA ILE A 584 -9.64 -9.21 4.19
C ILE A 584 -9.90 -10.01 2.91
N PRO A 585 -11.14 -10.35 2.53
CA PRO A 585 -11.42 -10.98 1.24
C PRO A 585 -11.03 -10.11 0.05
N ASN A 586 -11.16 -8.76 0.16
CA ASN A 586 -10.77 -7.84 -0.91
C ASN A 586 -9.27 -7.67 -1.02
N LEU A 587 -8.55 -7.61 0.10
CA LEU A 587 -7.08 -7.60 0.11
C LEU A 587 -6.51 -8.92 -0.47
N LEU A 588 -7.14 -10.04 -0.15
CA LEU A 588 -6.80 -11.33 -0.72
C LEU A 588 -7.08 -11.36 -2.23
N ARG A 589 -8.23 -10.83 -2.69
CA ARG A 589 -8.57 -10.71 -4.11
C ARG A 589 -7.65 -9.74 -4.85
N ALA A 590 -7.32 -8.59 -4.25
CA ALA A 590 -6.35 -7.65 -4.81
C ALA A 590 -4.96 -8.27 -4.92
N ARG A 591 -4.53 -9.03 -3.90
CA ARG A 591 -3.29 -9.81 -3.94
C ARG A 591 -3.32 -10.89 -5.01
N ILE A 592 -4.41 -11.64 -5.11
CA ILE A 592 -4.63 -12.63 -6.17
C ILE A 592 -4.54 -11.97 -7.56
N ALA A 593 -5.24 -10.85 -7.77
CA ALA A 593 -5.22 -10.12 -9.03
C ALA A 593 -3.82 -9.58 -9.37
N ALA A 594 -3.09 -9.05 -8.39
CA ALA A 594 -1.70 -8.60 -8.56
C ALA A 594 -0.76 -9.75 -8.92
N ASN A 595 -0.90 -10.90 -8.26
CA ASN A 595 -0.12 -12.10 -8.56
C ASN A 595 -0.44 -12.64 -9.96
N GLU A 596 -1.72 -12.67 -10.36
CA GLU A 596 -2.16 -13.09 -11.70
C GLU A 596 -1.61 -12.15 -12.78
N ALA A 597 -1.64 -10.83 -12.56
CA ALA A 597 -1.05 -9.84 -13.47
C ALA A 597 0.48 -10.04 -13.58
N SER A 598 1.17 -10.26 -12.45
CA SER A 598 2.61 -10.59 -12.44
C SER A 598 2.91 -11.90 -13.16
N ALA A 599 2.07 -12.91 -12.99
CA ALA A 599 2.20 -14.20 -13.68
C ALA A 599 2.03 -14.04 -15.20
N ALA A 600 1.01 -13.30 -15.65
CA ALA A 600 0.81 -12.98 -17.07
C ALA A 600 2.00 -12.22 -17.67
N ALA A 601 2.52 -11.21 -16.98
CA ALA A 601 3.71 -10.49 -17.41
C ALA A 601 4.95 -11.39 -17.46
N SER A 602 5.11 -12.29 -16.50
CA SER A 602 6.23 -13.24 -16.47
C SER A 602 6.14 -14.26 -17.61
N VAL A 603 4.95 -14.77 -17.97
CA VAL A 603 4.75 -15.63 -19.14
C VAL A 603 5.08 -14.89 -20.43
N ARG A 604 4.68 -13.62 -20.59
CA ARG A 604 5.09 -12.79 -21.75
C ARG A 604 6.61 -12.62 -21.83
N THR A 605 7.27 -12.43 -20.70
CA THR A 605 8.74 -12.33 -20.65
C THR A 605 9.40 -13.65 -21.09
N ILE A 606 8.84 -14.80 -20.67
CA ILE A 606 9.31 -16.12 -21.08
C ILE A 606 9.12 -16.30 -22.59
N VAL A 607 7.97 -15.94 -23.15
CA VAL A 607 7.71 -16.01 -24.60
C VAL A 607 8.73 -15.16 -25.38
N THR A 608 9.01 -13.96 -24.93
CA THR A 608 10.02 -13.08 -25.54
C THR A 608 11.42 -13.70 -25.50
N ALA A 609 11.77 -14.31 -24.36
CA ALA A 609 13.04 -15.02 -24.20
C ALA A 609 13.15 -16.23 -25.12
N GLU A 610 12.06 -17.00 -25.31
CA GLU A 610 11.98 -18.12 -26.23
C GLU A 610 12.19 -17.70 -27.71
N ILE A 611 11.53 -16.63 -28.13
CA ILE A 611 11.70 -16.08 -29.49
C ILE A 611 13.15 -15.62 -29.70
N THR A 612 13.73 -14.96 -28.69
CA THR A 612 15.13 -14.51 -28.74
C THR A 612 16.10 -15.71 -28.79
N TYR A 613 15.79 -16.75 -28.01
CA TYR A 613 16.57 -17.99 -27.98
C TYR A 613 16.56 -18.69 -29.37
N ALA A 614 15.38 -18.84 -29.97
CA ALA A 614 15.25 -19.47 -31.29
C ALA A 614 16.00 -18.68 -32.38
N ALA A 615 16.00 -17.34 -32.30
CA ALA A 615 16.77 -16.47 -33.17
C ALA A 615 18.29 -16.62 -32.97
N SER A 616 18.74 -16.75 -31.73
CA SER A 616 20.16 -16.87 -31.35
C SER A 616 20.73 -18.28 -31.64
N TYR A 617 19.90 -19.32 -31.54
CA TYR A 617 20.28 -20.71 -31.70
C TYR A 617 19.41 -21.43 -32.75
N PRO A 618 19.46 -21.09 -34.06
CA PRO A 618 18.53 -21.59 -35.08
C PRO A 618 18.56 -23.13 -35.26
N LYS A 619 19.69 -23.76 -34.93
CA LYS A 619 19.81 -25.23 -35.01
C LYS A 619 19.11 -25.95 -33.84
N LYS A 620 18.89 -25.25 -32.72
CA LYS A 620 18.17 -25.76 -31.53
C LYS A 620 16.68 -25.43 -31.59
N GLY A 621 16.29 -24.34 -32.28
CA GLY A 621 14.92 -23.82 -32.26
C GLY A 621 14.61 -23.21 -30.90
N PHE A 622 13.45 -23.53 -30.31
CA PHE A 622 13.07 -23.04 -28.98
C PHE A 622 13.81 -23.78 -27.85
N ALA A 623 13.83 -23.20 -26.66
CA ALA A 623 14.43 -23.82 -25.48
C ALA A 623 13.58 -25.02 -25.01
N SER A 624 14.23 -26.05 -24.49
CA SER A 624 13.54 -27.25 -23.99
C SER A 624 12.96 -27.03 -22.57
N ASN A 625 13.49 -26.09 -21.81
CA ASN A 625 13.11 -25.79 -20.42
C ASN A 625 13.57 -24.39 -19.99
N LEU A 626 13.09 -23.94 -18.82
CA LEU A 626 13.43 -22.61 -18.27
C LEU A 626 14.92 -22.42 -17.98
N ALA A 627 15.65 -23.47 -17.59
CA ALA A 627 17.07 -23.37 -17.26
C ALA A 627 17.90 -22.94 -18.47
N SER A 628 17.55 -23.42 -19.67
CA SER A 628 18.22 -23.03 -20.91
C SER A 628 18.09 -21.53 -21.24
N LEU A 629 17.04 -20.87 -20.75
CA LEU A 629 16.84 -19.43 -20.90
C LEU A 629 17.53 -18.62 -19.79
N GLY A 630 17.93 -19.27 -18.70
CA GLY A 630 18.54 -18.65 -17.52
C GLY A 630 20.01 -18.29 -17.70
N MET A 631 20.56 -17.63 -16.67
CA MET A 631 21.98 -17.29 -16.60
C MET A 631 22.84 -18.54 -16.28
N ASP A 632 24.07 -18.52 -16.76
CA ASP A 632 25.06 -19.54 -16.40
C ASP A 632 25.36 -19.47 -14.89
N PRO A 633 25.31 -20.60 -14.16
CA PRO A 633 25.56 -20.65 -12.72
C PRO A 633 27.00 -20.26 -12.32
N ARG A 634 27.94 -20.20 -13.27
CA ARG A 634 29.31 -19.71 -13.03
C ARG A 634 29.40 -18.21 -12.84
N GLY A 635 28.32 -17.46 -13.07
CA GLY A 635 28.18 -16.03 -12.73
C GLY A 635 28.43 -15.06 -13.87
N PRO A 636 28.41 -13.76 -13.58
CA PRO A 636 28.54 -12.69 -14.58
C PRO A 636 29.88 -12.77 -15.30
N GLY A 637 29.86 -12.94 -16.61
CA GLY A 637 31.05 -13.07 -17.46
C GLY A 637 31.19 -14.44 -18.14
N ALA A 638 30.33 -15.42 -17.81
CA ALA A 638 30.25 -16.67 -18.57
C ALA A 638 29.69 -16.39 -19.99
N VAL A 639 30.23 -17.06 -20.99
CA VAL A 639 29.76 -16.94 -22.37
C VAL A 639 28.40 -17.62 -22.49
N SER A 640 27.42 -16.92 -23.07
CA SER A 640 26.08 -17.47 -23.35
C SER A 640 26.18 -18.73 -24.18
N SER A 641 25.47 -19.78 -23.81
CA SER A 641 25.41 -21.07 -24.48
C SER A 641 23.94 -21.50 -24.69
N PRO A 642 23.67 -22.48 -25.54
CA PRO A 642 22.32 -23.01 -25.67
C PRO A 642 21.76 -23.64 -24.38
N GLU A 643 22.60 -24.05 -23.45
CA GLU A 643 22.22 -24.57 -22.15
C GLU A 643 21.92 -23.44 -21.11
N HIS A 644 22.52 -22.25 -21.33
CA HIS A 644 22.42 -21.08 -20.45
C HIS A 644 22.51 -19.79 -21.28
N ALA A 645 21.38 -19.37 -21.87
CA ALA A 645 21.37 -18.26 -22.82
C ALA A 645 21.39 -16.87 -22.15
N GLY A 646 21.02 -16.78 -20.88
CA GLY A 646 21.07 -15.52 -20.12
C GLY A 646 19.93 -14.54 -20.44
N PHE A 647 18.84 -14.99 -21.06
CA PHE A 647 17.70 -14.16 -21.44
C PHE A 647 16.68 -13.95 -20.31
N LEU A 648 16.69 -14.80 -19.28
CA LEU A 648 15.83 -14.67 -18.10
C LEU A 648 16.66 -14.42 -16.85
N SER A 649 16.10 -13.62 -15.94
CA SER A 649 16.70 -13.38 -14.63
C SER A 649 16.61 -14.61 -13.72
N GLU A 650 17.46 -14.68 -12.70
CA GLU A 650 17.44 -15.75 -11.69
C GLU A 650 16.08 -15.93 -11.00
N SER A 651 15.25 -14.87 -10.94
CA SER A 651 13.91 -14.95 -10.36
C SER A 651 12.94 -15.83 -11.14
N LEU A 652 13.18 -16.06 -12.44
CA LEU A 652 12.35 -16.92 -13.29
C LEU A 652 13.05 -18.19 -13.73
N ALA A 653 14.39 -18.22 -13.75
CA ALA A 653 15.17 -19.34 -14.22
C ALA A 653 16.47 -19.47 -13.41
N ASN A 654 16.39 -19.98 -12.17
CA ASN A 654 17.57 -20.32 -11.38
C ASN A 654 17.83 -21.84 -11.37
N GLN A 655 19.04 -22.23 -11.06
CA GLN A 655 19.46 -23.63 -11.08
C GLN A 655 18.71 -24.50 -10.05
N SER A 656 18.29 -23.92 -8.91
CA SER A 656 17.57 -24.64 -7.87
C SER A 656 16.14 -25.02 -8.28
N CYS A 657 15.56 -24.36 -9.26
CA CYS A 657 14.25 -24.71 -9.81
C CYS A 657 14.35 -25.63 -11.03
N ALA A 658 15.51 -25.72 -11.69
CA ALA A 658 15.73 -26.69 -12.78
C ALA A 658 15.58 -28.13 -12.29
N ASP A 659 16.07 -28.43 -11.10
CA ASP A 659 16.00 -29.77 -10.49
C ASP A 659 14.56 -30.16 -10.09
N LYS A 660 13.70 -29.19 -9.77
CA LYS A 660 12.28 -29.40 -9.41
C LYS A 660 11.34 -29.28 -10.62
N GLY A 661 11.84 -28.81 -11.74
CA GLY A 661 11.08 -28.62 -12.98
C GLY A 661 10.09 -27.43 -12.94
N TRP A 662 9.92 -26.73 -11.81
CA TRP A 662 9.08 -25.56 -11.62
C TRP A 662 9.82 -24.46 -10.88
N CYS A 663 9.78 -23.22 -11.38
CA CYS A 663 10.32 -22.05 -10.73
C CYS A 663 9.20 -21.22 -10.09
N THR A 664 9.36 -20.81 -8.85
CA THR A 664 8.33 -20.05 -8.12
C THR A 664 8.67 -18.58 -8.11
N LYS A 665 7.69 -17.74 -8.47
CA LYS A 665 7.79 -16.27 -8.38
C LYS A 665 6.39 -15.68 -8.11
N ASP A 666 6.30 -14.72 -7.19
CA ASP A 666 5.09 -13.94 -6.87
C ASP A 666 3.83 -14.81 -6.68
N GLY A 667 3.97 -15.93 -5.96
CA GLY A 667 2.85 -16.84 -5.67
C GLY A 667 2.44 -17.76 -6.83
N TYR A 668 3.24 -17.82 -7.92
CA TYR A 668 3.04 -18.69 -9.08
C TYR A 668 4.26 -19.57 -9.35
N ASN A 669 3.99 -20.80 -9.80
CA ASN A 669 4.99 -21.72 -10.33
C ASN A 669 5.04 -21.62 -11.86
N PHE A 670 6.22 -21.53 -12.43
CA PHE A 670 6.47 -21.39 -13.86
C PHE A 670 7.22 -22.59 -14.41
N LYS A 671 6.86 -23.01 -15.61
CA LYS A 671 7.56 -24.07 -16.34
C LYS A 671 7.52 -23.80 -17.84
N VAL A 672 8.57 -24.24 -18.53
CA VAL A 672 8.63 -24.31 -19.98
C VAL A 672 8.81 -25.77 -20.38
N SER A 673 8.10 -26.19 -21.42
CA SER A 673 8.27 -27.47 -22.07
C SER A 673 8.42 -27.26 -23.57
N GLY A 674 9.60 -27.52 -24.10
CA GLY A 674 9.84 -27.51 -25.54
C GLY A 674 9.24 -28.76 -26.22
N VAL A 675 8.62 -28.57 -27.40
CA VAL A 675 8.17 -29.65 -28.26
C VAL A 675 9.28 -29.99 -29.24
N CYS A 676 10.09 -30.99 -28.87
CA CYS A 676 11.35 -31.27 -29.55
C CYS A 676 11.29 -32.55 -30.36
N HIS A 677 11.89 -32.53 -31.55
CA HIS A 677 12.21 -33.71 -32.38
C HIS A 677 13.75 -33.86 -32.44
N GLY A 678 14.28 -34.82 -31.70
CA GLY A 678 15.72 -34.94 -31.49
C GLY A 678 16.30 -33.76 -30.70
N GLN A 679 17.24 -33.05 -31.28
CA GLN A 679 17.88 -31.86 -30.61
C GLN A 679 17.25 -30.52 -30.98
N THR A 680 16.20 -30.49 -31.80
CA THR A 680 15.57 -29.26 -32.27
C THR A 680 14.13 -29.18 -31.78
N CYS A 681 13.78 -28.10 -31.09
CA CYS A 681 12.40 -27.83 -30.62
C CYS A 681 11.70 -26.86 -31.59
N LYS A 682 10.54 -27.31 -32.13
CA LYS A 682 9.76 -26.56 -33.12
C LYS A 682 8.69 -25.68 -32.50
N ASP A 683 8.28 -25.95 -31.27
CA ASP A 683 7.31 -25.20 -30.51
C ASP A 683 7.62 -25.34 -28.99
N PHE A 684 6.91 -24.60 -28.17
CA PHE A 684 7.03 -24.71 -26.72
C PHE A 684 5.68 -24.38 -26.04
N VAL A 685 5.56 -24.76 -24.79
CA VAL A 685 4.51 -24.26 -23.88
C VAL A 685 5.18 -23.63 -22.66
N ALA A 686 4.97 -22.34 -22.48
CA ALA A 686 5.27 -21.64 -21.25
C ALA A 686 4.00 -21.62 -20.39
N VAL A 687 4.09 -22.07 -19.15
CA VAL A 687 2.93 -22.17 -18.27
C VAL A 687 3.22 -21.62 -16.90
N SER A 688 2.22 -20.95 -16.30
CA SER A 688 2.22 -20.58 -14.90
C SER A 688 0.98 -21.11 -14.20
N THR A 689 1.14 -21.56 -12.95
CA THR A 689 0.04 -22.07 -12.11
C THR A 689 0.19 -21.54 -10.69
N PRO A 690 -0.91 -21.16 -10.00
CA PRO A 690 -0.81 -20.64 -8.64
C PRO A 690 -0.27 -21.69 -7.67
N VAL A 691 0.51 -21.25 -6.69
CA VAL A 691 1.04 -22.11 -5.61
C VAL A 691 -0.09 -22.57 -4.69
N SER A 692 -1.12 -21.74 -4.49
CA SER A 692 -2.29 -22.04 -3.65
C SER A 692 -3.49 -21.21 -4.07
N ALA A 693 -4.68 -21.55 -3.56
CA ALA A 693 -5.91 -20.79 -3.76
C ALA A 693 -5.81 -19.34 -3.23
N SER A 694 -4.91 -19.05 -2.27
CA SER A 694 -4.68 -17.71 -1.75
C SER A 694 -3.69 -16.90 -2.59
N THR A 695 -3.07 -17.48 -3.61
CA THR A 695 -2.10 -16.80 -4.49
C THR A 695 -2.60 -16.56 -5.88
N GLY A 696 -3.61 -17.31 -6.36
CA GLY A 696 -4.20 -17.17 -7.69
C GLY A 696 -5.37 -18.12 -7.92
N THR A 697 -6.19 -17.82 -8.92
CA THR A 697 -7.36 -18.62 -9.32
C THR A 697 -7.25 -19.15 -10.74
N ARG A 698 -6.26 -18.67 -11.52
CA ARG A 698 -6.08 -19.00 -12.93
C ARG A 698 -4.68 -19.53 -13.21
N SER A 699 -4.59 -20.61 -13.95
CA SER A 699 -3.36 -21.02 -14.62
C SER A 699 -3.29 -20.36 -15.99
N ILE A 700 -2.11 -19.91 -16.41
CA ILE A 700 -1.89 -19.16 -17.64
C ILE A 700 -0.88 -19.92 -18.50
N CYS A 701 -1.12 -20.05 -19.79
CA CYS A 701 -0.17 -20.61 -20.74
C CYS A 701 -0.02 -19.77 -22.00
N ALA A 702 1.12 -19.96 -22.69
CA ALA A 702 1.37 -19.41 -24.01
C ALA A 702 2.26 -20.36 -24.84
N THR A 703 2.16 -20.28 -26.14
CA THR A 703 2.94 -21.04 -27.11
C THR A 703 3.73 -20.12 -28.03
N SER A 704 4.32 -20.65 -29.09
CA SER A 704 5.07 -19.84 -30.09
C SER A 704 4.25 -18.79 -30.82
N ASP A 705 2.91 -18.84 -30.75
CA ASP A 705 2.01 -17.80 -31.28
C ASP A 705 1.99 -16.51 -30.44
N GLY A 706 2.55 -16.53 -29.24
CA GLY A 706 2.63 -15.37 -28.34
C GLY A 706 1.32 -15.00 -27.66
N VAL A 707 0.23 -15.74 -27.89
CA VAL A 707 -1.07 -15.48 -27.29
C VAL A 707 -1.13 -16.11 -25.91
N LEU A 708 -1.57 -15.31 -24.91
CA LEU A 708 -1.79 -15.81 -23.56
C LEU A 708 -3.18 -16.40 -23.45
N HIS A 709 -3.25 -17.61 -22.91
CA HIS A 709 -4.49 -18.33 -22.62
C HIS A 709 -4.58 -18.64 -21.13
N TYR A 710 -5.78 -18.80 -20.59
CA TYR A 710 -5.97 -19.10 -19.17
C TYR A 710 -7.00 -20.22 -18.94
N LYS A 711 -6.88 -20.87 -17.79
CA LYS A 711 -7.83 -21.86 -17.28
C LYS A 711 -8.08 -21.61 -15.80
N THR A 712 -9.35 -21.67 -15.38
CA THR A 712 -9.75 -21.53 -13.98
C THR A 712 -9.54 -22.85 -13.22
N GLU A 713 -8.33 -23.38 -13.26
CA GLU A 713 -7.90 -24.53 -12.45
C GLU A 713 -6.74 -24.11 -11.55
N MET A 714 -6.85 -24.43 -10.26
CA MET A 714 -5.97 -23.90 -9.22
C MET A 714 -4.58 -24.54 -9.16
N GLN A 715 -4.37 -25.70 -9.73
CA GLN A 715 -3.03 -26.31 -9.80
C GLN A 715 -2.98 -27.34 -10.93
N ILE A 716 -2.14 -27.11 -11.92
CA ILE A 716 -1.79 -28.10 -12.90
C ILE A 716 -0.45 -28.75 -12.51
N SER A 717 -0.45 -30.06 -12.45
CA SER A 717 0.74 -30.85 -12.08
C SER A 717 1.74 -31.02 -13.25
N SER A 718 1.27 -30.85 -14.49
CA SER A 718 2.09 -30.93 -15.71
C SER A 718 1.68 -29.85 -16.71
N PRO A 719 2.61 -29.32 -17.52
CA PRO A 719 2.28 -28.42 -18.61
C PRO A 719 1.26 -29.04 -19.57
N PRO A 720 0.29 -28.26 -20.10
CA PRO A 720 -0.61 -28.73 -21.16
C PRO A 720 0.18 -28.99 -22.46
N SER A 721 -0.42 -29.70 -23.42
CA SER A 721 0.11 -29.71 -24.77
C SER A 721 -0.06 -28.36 -25.48
N VAL A 722 0.61 -28.14 -26.61
CA VAL A 722 0.46 -26.92 -27.42
C VAL A 722 -1.00 -26.77 -27.85
N GLU A 723 -1.63 -27.84 -28.33
CA GLU A 723 -3.02 -27.84 -28.75
C GLU A 723 -3.97 -27.55 -27.59
N GLU A 724 -3.73 -28.16 -26.44
CA GLU A 724 -4.53 -27.94 -25.22
C GLU A 724 -4.41 -26.49 -24.74
N CYS A 725 -3.21 -25.90 -24.72
CA CYS A 725 -3.01 -24.50 -24.34
C CYS A 725 -3.80 -23.55 -25.24
N ARG A 726 -3.75 -23.75 -26.57
CA ARG A 726 -4.48 -22.92 -27.54
C ARG A 726 -6.00 -23.07 -27.49
N LEU A 727 -6.51 -24.13 -26.87
CA LEU A 727 -7.95 -24.30 -26.64
C LEU A 727 -8.45 -23.60 -25.41
N TRP A 728 -7.57 -23.15 -24.53
CA TRP A 728 -7.97 -22.36 -23.36
C TRP A 728 -8.46 -20.96 -23.81
N PRO A 729 -9.37 -20.31 -23.07
CA PRO A 729 -9.79 -18.93 -23.34
C PRO A 729 -8.59 -17.97 -23.40
N VAL A 730 -8.66 -17.00 -24.31
CA VAL A 730 -7.62 -15.96 -24.44
C VAL A 730 -7.67 -15.05 -23.23
N LEU A 731 -6.51 -14.80 -22.63
CA LEU A 731 -6.36 -13.81 -21.56
C LEU A 731 -6.28 -12.41 -22.19
N GLN A 732 -7.36 -11.66 -22.07
CA GLN A 732 -7.46 -10.28 -22.59
C GLN A 732 -6.67 -9.28 -21.74
#